data_a89f59dd167643e193139ca356f272f2
#
_entry.id   a89f59dd167643e193139ca356f272f2
#
_cell.length_a   1.000
_cell.length_b   1.000
_cell.length_c   1.000
_cell.angle_alpha   90.00
_cell.angle_beta   90.00
_cell.angle_gamma   90.00
#
_symmetry.space_group_name_H-M   'P 1'
#
loop_
_entity.id
_entity.type
_entity.pdbx_description
1 polymer ?
#
loop_
_entity_poly.entity_id
_entity_poly.type
_entity_poly.pdbx_seq_one_letter_code
_entity_poly.pdbx_strand_id
1 'polypeptide(L)'
;MNIWDIDRIEVLRGPQGTLYGSNAIGGTIRYITKKPDLSGFDYAYSVEYGEKRFAGNAIVNYNAMVNIPLNDLFALRATYSQALDPGIYENIITQNKDVGDQDDERYTITLGFERDDSPIHDGNIKSMIRYIVSDRFDEGMKEKGNGDKPGTADINDPNCNTSTAFYYGSSCTRLTALAAEYGRDLSDYHPLFSFAEVTDEVHNVVMSTLASTTQVGFDWGSASLTTMYRDYDEDSETEWSRIDTDDLYPAPLIVTSDSETEITELRLSSNPGMIEWTVGLYDFESNADPNSIVENQALLSADAWDYIQFMVPGGYDGAAYCPPYCGDDASPYFYYGSYTYYSYSEEKAMYGEVALNLDKLKFTAGLRDYEISDGYKSSEFGIFYSGNGCDGTATEGTTCNEESGSESDTRPKLTASYMPNEDLTFFAVSSAGYRPGGNNSALPPFCAGDPEANNFQRRYTSDKAENTEFGVKARGDSFNFNATYFMIDWTDIQIGIAPACGWSFSANGGEAETKGVEIDFDVELAEGLYMDFAGSFMTAETTIDMPSFGASAGDSLPGTVEEQYNIGFSYDYAAGSKPAYARLDYLYYGESYATFGQSEDQMSPAYEKFNLNWGVELNENSTLQLSIDNLMDNRTEAFKFSADSPGWRPRNYLQWIPPRSVSLRYTYRY
;
A
#
# COMPACT_ATOMS: atom_id res chain seq x y z
N MET A 1 -2.65 8.55 4.68
CA MET A 1 -2.15 9.84 4.12
C MET A 1 -3.21 10.91 4.31
N ASN A 2 -2.90 11.99 5.00
CA ASN A 2 -3.82 13.13 5.16
C ASN A 2 -3.89 13.94 3.86
N ILE A 3 -5.10 14.13 3.31
CA ILE A 3 -5.36 14.86 2.05
C ILE A 3 -5.63 16.36 2.26
N TRP A 4 -5.35 16.90 3.45
CA TRP A 4 -5.49 18.33 3.72
C TRP A 4 -4.54 19.15 2.83
N ASP A 5 -5.05 20.25 2.30
CA ASP A 5 -4.33 21.21 1.45
C ASP A 5 -3.81 20.64 0.11
N ILE A 6 -4.48 19.62 -0.40
CA ILE A 6 -4.26 19.11 -1.76
C ILE A 6 -5.05 19.97 -2.75
N ASP A 7 -4.48 20.20 -3.94
CA ASP A 7 -5.17 20.86 -5.04
C ASP A 7 -6.15 19.89 -5.70
N ARG A 8 -5.64 18.71 -6.10
CA ARG A 8 -6.43 17.63 -6.69
C ARG A 8 -5.71 16.28 -6.60
N ILE A 9 -6.48 15.23 -6.80
CA ILE A 9 -5.98 13.87 -6.97
C ILE A 9 -6.24 13.47 -8.43
N GLU A 10 -5.21 12.95 -9.09
CA GLU A 10 -5.29 12.43 -10.45
C GLU A 10 -5.09 10.91 -10.42
N VAL A 11 -6.03 10.17 -11.00
CA VAL A 11 -5.96 8.72 -11.14
C VAL A 11 -5.77 8.39 -12.61
N LEU A 12 -4.61 7.82 -12.93
CA LEU A 12 -4.26 7.33 -14.26
C LEU A 12 -4.42 5.82 -14.25
N ARG A 13 -5.43 5.32 -14.91
CA ARG A 13 -5.74 3.88 -14.98
C ARG A 13 -4.88 3.20 -16.03
N GLY A 14 -4.68 1.89 -15.88
CA GLY A 14 -3.84 1.08 -16.74
C GLY A 14 -2.33 1.37 -16.63
N PRO A 15 -1.48 0.53 -17.23
CA PRO A 15 -0.04 0.66 -17.16
C PRO A 15 0.51 1.99 -17.67
N GLN A 16 1.36 2.65 -16.87
CA GLN A 16 1.92 3.97 -17.13
C GLN A 16 3.45 3.98 -17.19
N GLY A 17 4.08 2.83 -17.47
CA GLY A 17 5.53 2.65 -17.41
C GLY A 17 6.34 3.61 -18.28
N THR A 18 5.80 4.09 -19.40
CA THR A 18 6.52 4.98 -20.33
C THR A 18 6.89 6.33 -19.71
N LEU A 19 5.95 7.00 -19.01
CA LEU A 19 6.17 8.32 -18.43
C LEU A 19 6.46 8.29 -16.92
N TYR A 20 5.98 7.29 -16.21
CA TYR A 20 6.06 7.21 -14.75
C TYR A 20 7.04 6.15 -14.24
N GLY A 21 7.60 5.33 -15.13
CA GLY A 21 8.64 4.37 -14.80
C GLY A 21 8.14 3.08 -14.19
N SER A 22 8.98 2.47 -13.38
CA SER A 22 8.73 1.20 -12.69
C SER A 22 7.55 1.25 -11.74
N ASN A 23 6.98 0.08 -11.42
CA ASN A 23 5.86 -0.12 -10.50
C ASN A 23 4.51 0.50 -10.93
N ALA A 24 4.40 1.12 -12.10
CA ALA A 24 3.16 1.67 -12.64
C ALA A 24 2.41 0.62 -13.51
N ILE A 25 2.22 -0.60 -12.99
CA ILE A 25 1.59 -1.74 -13.68
C ILE A 25 0.06 -1.60 -13.77
N GLY A 26 -0.60 -1.30 -12.65
CA GLY A 26 -2.07 -1.18 -12.60
C GLY A 26 -2.57 0.25 -12.83
N GLY A 27 -1.68 1.23 -12.70
CA GLY A 27 -2.00 2.65 -12.80
C GLY A 27 -1.14 3.52 -11.89
N THR A 28 -1.49 4.80 -11.83
CA THR A 28 -0.78 5.78 -11.00
C THR A 28 -1.78 6.73 -10.33
N ILE A 29 -1.63 6.91 -9.02
CA ILE A 29 -2.38 7.92 -8.26
C ILE A 29 -1.43 9.08 -7.94
N ARG A 30 -1.79 10.28 -8.37
CA ARG A 30 -1.00 11.50 -8.17
C ARG A 30 -1.70 12.47 -7.25
N TYR A 31 -1.04 12.84 -6.18
CA TYR A 31 -1.51 13.87 -5.25
C TYR A 31 -0.84 15.20 -5.60
N ILE A 32 -1.60 16.11 -6.18
CA ILE A 32 -1.10 17.43 -6.57
C ILE A 32 -1.38 18.40 -5.42
N THR A 33 -0.32 18.87 -4.79
CA THR A 33 -0.43 19.81 -3.66
C THR A 33 -0.60 21.24 -4.13
N LYS A 34 -1.26 22.06 -3.34
CA LYS A 34 -1.36 23.51 -3.60
C LYS A 34 0.02 24.16 -3.56
N LYS A 35 0.21 25.13 -4.44
CA LYS A 35 1.43 25.92 -4.53
C LYS A 35 1.32 27.16 -3.62
N PRO A 36 2.47 27.74 -3.19
CA PRO A 36 2.46 29.07 -2.58
C PRO A 36 1.87 30.11 -3.52
N ASP A 37 0.96 30.95 -3.01
CA ASP A 37 0.27 31.99 -3.76
C ASP A 37 0.92 33.36 -3.47
N LEU A 38 1.35 34.03 -4.54
CA LEU A 38 1.96 35.36 -4.48
C LEU A 38 0.91 36.47 -4.32
N SER A 39 -0.38 36.20 -4.62
CA SER A 39 -1.42 37.22 -4.73
C SER A 39 -1.94 37.71 -3.38
N GLY A 40 -1.85 36.90 -2.31
CA GLY A 40 -2.42 37.27 -1.03
C GLY A 40 -2.05 36.43 0.16
N PHE A 41 -2.21 37.00 1.34
CA PHE A 41 -2.14 36.26 2.60
C PHE A 41 -3.42 35.43 2.76
N ASP A 42 -3.25 34.13 3.06
CA ASP A 42 -4.35 33.18 3.29
C ASP A 42 -3.99 32.27 4.46
N TYR A 43 -4.98 31.90 5.28
CA TYR A 43 -4.82 30.87 6.29
C TYR A 43 -6.12 30.09 6.48
N ALA A 44 -5.97 28.83 6.83
CA ALA A 44 -7.08 27.95 7.14
C ALA A 44 -6.74 27.02 8.30
N TYR A 45 -7.76 26.63 9.04
CA TYR A 45 -7.64 25.53 10.00
C TYR A 45 -8.92 24.71 10.02
N SER A 46 -8.77 23.44 10.39
CA SER A 46 -9.92 22.59 10.67
C SER A 46 -9.69 21.75 11.91
N VAL A 47 -10.78 21.45 12.60
CA VAL A 47 -10.82 20.53 13.73
C VAL A 47 -11.95 19.57 13.49
N GLU A 48 -11.65 18.28 13.61
CA GLU A 48 -12.62 17.21 13.52
C GLU A 48 -12.60 16.40 14.82
N TYR A 49 -13.78 16.08 15.30
CA TYR A 49 -14.00 15.19 16.42
C TYR A 49 -15.07 14.17 16.06
N GLY A 50 -14.81 12.89 16.37
CA GLY A 50 -15.73 11.83 16.04
C GLY A 50 -15.57 10.61 16.95
N GLU A 51 -16.51 9.69 16.78
CA GLU A 51 -16.52 8.43 17.48
C GLU A 51 -16.61 7.28 16.47
N LYS A 52 -15.83 6.25 16.70
CA LYS A 52 -15.87 5.00 15.96
C LYS A 52 -16.40 3.91 16.89
N ARG A 53 -17.36 3.15 16.42
CA ARG A 53 -17.92 2.07 17.25
C ARG A 53 -16.85 1.05 17.59
N PHE A 54 -16.84 0.55 18.83
CA PHE A 54 -15.86 -0.36 19.44
C PHE A 54 -14.48 0.24 19.74
N ALA A 55 -14.16 1.42 19.24
CA ALA A 55 -12.93 2.10 19.61
C ALA A 55 -12.98 2.59 21.07
N GLY A 56 -11.84 2.55 21.74
CA GLY A 56 -11.67 3.07 23.10
C GLY A 56 -11.48 4.59 23.13
N ASN A 57 -10.95 5.15 22.05
CA ASN A 57 -10.66 6.58 21.90
C ASN A 57 -11.50 7.24 20.79
N ALA A 58 -11.42 8.56 20.69
CA ALA A 58 -12.14 9.35 19.71
C ALA A 58 -11.29 9.55 18.44
N ILE A 59 -11.93 9.73 17.29
CA ILE A 59 -11.33 10.30 16.09
C ILE A 59 -11.05 11.78 16.36
N VAL A 60 -9.81 12.22 16.16
CA VAL A 60 -9.42 13.63 16.32
C VAL A 60 -8.48 14.03 15.20
N ASN A 61 -8.86 15.04 14.40
CA ASN A 61 -8.02 15.54 13.33
C ASN A 61 -7.82 17.06 13.49
N TYR A 62 -6.59 17.50 13.36
CA TYR A 62 -6.21 18.91 13.34
C TYR A 62 -5.49 19.22 12.04
N ASN A 63 -5.89 20.31 11.40
CA ASN A 63 -5.22 20.79 10.22
C ASN A 63 -5.08 22.31 10.29
N ALA A 64 -3.95 22.82 9.82
CA ALA A 64 -3.70 24.25 9.71
C ALA A 64 -2.85 24.54 8.48
N MET A 65 -3.09 25.68 7.86
CA MET A 65 -2.34 26.18 6.72
C MET A 65 -2.18 27.68 6.82
N VAL A 66 -1.02 28.19 6.40
CA VAL A 66 -0.77 29.60 6.19
C VAL A 66 -0.02 29.81 4.89
N ASN A 67 -0.45 30.79 4.10
CA ASN A 67 0.22 31.27 2.90
C ASN A 67 0.64 32.73 3.11
N ILE A 68 1.92 33.04 2.91
CA ILE A 68 2.50 34.35 3.18
C ILE A 68 3.25 34.81 1.93
N PRO A 69 2.72 35.76 1.15
CA PRO A 69 3.49 36.46 0.13
C PRO A 69 4.63 37.25 0.83
N LEU A 70 5.86 36.94 0.50
CA LEU A 70 7.04 37.63 1.06
C LEU A 70 7.36 38.90 0.26
N ASN A 71 7.15 38.85 -1.03
CA ASN A 71 7.24 39.96 -1.97
C ASN A 71 6.62 39.53 -3.32
N ASP A 72 6.75 40.33 -4.37
CA ASP A 72 6.19 40.08 -5.71
C ASP A 72 6.76 38.82 -6.39
N LEU A 73 7.84 38.23 -5.88
CA LEU A 73 8.53 37.08 -6.46
C LEU A 73 8.49 35.82 -5.60
N PHE A 74 8.30 35.97 -4.29
CA PHE A 74 8.40 34.86 -3.35
C PHE A 74 7.15 34.76 -2.46
N ALA A 75 6.67 33.54 -2.28
CA ALA A 75 5.67 33.22 -1.28
C ALA A 75 6.07 31.96 -0.48
N LEU A 76 5.68 31.92 0.78
CA LEU A 76 5.84 30.79 1.68
C LEU A 76 4.48 30.20 1.99
N ARG A 77 4.36 28.88 1.86
CA ARG A 77 3.19 28.12 2.31
C ARG A 77 3.62 27.07 3.31
N ALA A 78 2.99 27.07 4.49
CA ALA A 78 3.23 26.06 5.52
C ALA A 78 1.92 25.38 5.87
N THR A 79 1.98 24.06 6.06
CA THR A 79 0.85 23.23 6.49
C THR A 79 1.25 22.34 7.65
N TYR A 80 0.30 22.09 8.53
CA TYR A 80 0.35 21.11 9.59
C TYR A 80 -0.90 20.25 9.54
N SER A 81 -0.76 18.95 9.71
CA SER A 81 -1.88 18.05 9.87
C SER A 81 -1.54 16.95 10.88
N GLN A 82 -2.50 16.61 11.72
CA GLN A 82 -2.46 15.46 12.59
C GLN A 82 -3.80 14.73 12.50
N ALA A 83 -3.74 13.40 12.33
CA ALA A 83 -4.90 12.53 12.26
C ALA A 83 -4.74 11.40 13.28
N LEU A 84 -5.57 11.41 14.31
CA LEU A 84 -5.69 10.35 15.31
C LEU A 84 -6.91 9.51 14.95
N ASP A 85 -6.67 8.30 14.44
CA ASP A 85 -7.72 7.33 14.08
C ASP A 85 -7.66 6.15 15.07
N PRO A 86 -8.63 6.02 16.00
CA PRO A 86 -8.58 5.02 17.04
C PRO A 86 -8.73 3.61 16.47
N GLY A 87 -8.01 2.66 17.04
CA GLY A 87 -8.16 1.23 16.79
C GLY A 87 -9.54 0.71 17.21
N ILE A 88 -9.89 -0.44 16.69
CA ILE A 88 -11.18 -1.10 16.98
C ILE A 88 -11.01 -2.46 17.67
N TYR A 89 -9.77 -2.92 17.77
CA TYR A 89 -9.48 -4.21 18.39
C TYR A 89 -9.06 -4.03 19.84
N GLU A 90 -9.39 -5.03 20.65
CA GLU A 90 -9.00 -5.10 22.07
C GLU A 90 -8.11 -6.32 22.31
N ASN A 91 -6.89 -6.08 22.80
CA ASN A 91 -6.03 -7.15 23.28
C ASN A 91 -6.42 -7.48 24.72
N ILE A 92 -7.00 -8.65 24.94
CA ILE A 92 -7.50 -9.06 26.26
C ILE A 92 -6.40 -9.33 27.29
N ILE A 93 -5.16 -9.55 26.85
CA ILE A 93 -4.02 -9.80 27.74
C ILE A 93 -3.45 -8.49 28.25
N THR A 94 -3.05 -7.60 27.34
CA THR A 94 -2.50 -6.28 27.68
C THR A 94 -3.58 -5.30 28.15
N GLN A 95 -4.85 -5.58 27.85
CA GLN A 95 -6.00 -4.69 28.06
C GLN A 95 -5.97 -3.40 27.22
N ASN A 96 -5.20 -3.40 26.15
CA ASN A 96 -5.23 -2.34 25.17
C ASN A 96 -6.54 -2.42 24.36
N LYS A 97 -7.31 -1.32 24.32
CA LYS A 97 -8.63 -1.21 23.66
C LYS A 97 -8.59 -0.49 22.34
N ASP A 98 -7.42 -0.06 21.93
CA ASP A 98 -7.23 0.77 20.75
C ASP A 98 -6.24 0.15 19.76
N VAL A 99 -6.08 -1.19 19.80
CA VAL A 99 -5.17 -1.87 18.87
C VAL A 99 -5.62 -1.63 17.43
N GLY A 100 -4.67 -1.22 16.60
CA GLY A 100 -4.92 -0.74 15.24
C GLY A 100 -5.19 0.75 15.16
N ASP A 101 -4.88 1.53 16.23
CA ASP A 101 -4.90 2.97 16.16
C ASP A 101 -3.78 3.50 15.25
N GLN A 102 -3.99 4.70 14.75
CA GLN A 102 -3.02 5.41 13.91
C GLN A 102 -2.90 6.85 14.35
N ASP A 103 -1.67 7.30 14.54
CA ASP A 103 -1.31 8.72 14.64
C ASP A 103 -0.46 9.09 13.41
N ASP A 104 -0.99 9.98 12.59
CA ASP A 104 -0.35 10.45 11.35
C ASP A 104 -0.09 11.95 11.53
N GLU A 105 1.15 12.35 11.78
CA GLU A 105 1.55 13.76 11.90
C GLU A 105 2.35 14.20 10.68
N ARG A 106 2.03 15.37 10.13
CA ARG A 106 2.69 15.87 8.92
C ARG A 106 2.90 17.36 8.94
N TYR A 107 4.13 17.75 8.63
CA TYR A 107 4.53 19.15 8.41
C TYR A 107 4.98 19.34 6.97
N THR A 108 4.53 20.43 6.33
CA THR A 108 5.03 20.79 5.01
C THR A 108 5.36 22.28 4.98
N ILE A 109 6.56 22.61 4.50
CA ILE A 109 6.96 23.99 4.24
C ILE A 109 7.37 24.08 2.77
N THR A 110 6.76 25.00 2.04
CA THR A 110 7.02 25.21 0.62
C THR A 110 7.37 26.66 0.37
N LEU A 111 8.55 26.91 -0.22
CA LEU A 111 8.94 28.21 -0.76
C LEU A 111 8.71 28.21 -2.26
N GLY A 112 7.87 29.10 -2.75
CA GLY A 112 7.60 29.33 -4.16
C GLY A 112 8.35 30.59 -4.66
N PHE A 113 8.87 30.51 -5.86
CA PHE A 113 9.42 31.64 -6.63
C PHE A 113 8.75 31.63 -8.00
N GLU A 114 8.28 32.80 -8.43
CA GLU A 114 7.73 33.01 -9.78
C GLU A 114 8.17 34.36 -10.32
N ARG A 115 8.62 34.37 -11.57
CA ARG A 115 9.03 35.56 -12.31
C ARG A 115 8.64 35.45 -13.77
N ASP A 116 7.83 36.37 -14.27
CA ASP A 116 7.35 36.38 -15.65
C ASP A 116 8.39 36.86 -16.65
N ASP A 117 9.25 37.80 -16.24
CA ASP A 117 10.33 38.34 -17.10
C ASP A 117 11.69 37.81 -16.63
N SER A 118 12.22 36.79 -17.29
CA SER A 118 13.55 36.26 -16.99
C SER A 118 14.66 37.20 -17.45
N PRO A 119 15.69 37.47 -16.62
CA PRO A 119 16.83 38.25 -17.08
C PRO A 119 17.74 37.51 -18.07
N ILE A 120 17.50 36.22 -18.30
CA ILE A 120 18.32 35.34 -19.14
C ILE A 120 17.67 35.18 -20.53
N HIS A 121 16.35 35.26 -20.63
CA HIS A 121 15.54 35.16 -21.88
C HIS A 121 14.13 35.70 -21.62
N ASP A 122 13.34 35.91 -22.69
CA ASP A 122 11.97 36.48 -22.61
C ASP A 122 10.89 35.49 -22.07
N GLY A 123 11.27 34.51 -21.27
CA GLY A 123 10.36 33.51 -20.68
C GLY A 123 10.17 33.67 -19.18
N ASN A 124 9.29 32.84 -18.63
CA ASN A 124 9.04 32.79 -17.19
C ASN A 124 9.94 31.76 -16.48
N ILE A 125 10.18 32.00 -15.19
CA ILE A 125 10.83 31.04 -14.30
C ILE A 125 9.90 30.82 -13.12
N LYS A 126 9.61 29.53 -12.86
CA LYS A 126 8.89 29.08 -11.66
C LYS A 126 9.73 28.07 -10.92
N SER A 127 9.94 28.30 -9.64
CA SER A 127 10.69 27.35 -8.79
C SER A 127 9.93 27.13 -7.49
N MET A 128 10.00 25.91 -7.01
CA MET A 128 9.40 25.50 -5.76
C MET A 128 10.37 24.57 -5.02
N ILE A 129 10.62 24.89 -3.76
CA ILE A 129 11.38 24.05 -2.84
C ILE A 129 10.42 23.65 -1.71
N ARG A 130 10.31 22.37 -1.46
CA ARG A 130 9.40 21.81 -0.46
C ARG A 130 10.13 20.90 0.49
N TYR A 131 9.90 21.09 1.77
CA TYR A 131 10.29 20.18 2.82
C TYR A 131 9.06 19.57 3.48
N ILE A 132 9.04 18.25 3.62
CA ILE A 132 7.96 17.48 4.21
C ILE A 132 8.57 16.60 5.30
N VAL A 133 7.93 16.56 6.47
CA VAL A 133 8.15 15.53 7.48
C VAL A 133 6.81 14.84 7.70
N SER A 134 6.83 13.53 7.71
CA SER A 134 5.69 12.69 8.07
C SER A 134 6.16 11.72 9.14
N ASP A 135 5.47 11.73 10.25
CA ASP A 135 5.64 10.82 11.37
C ASP A 135 4.36 10.02 11.51
N ARG A 136 4.48 8.71 11.42
CA ARG A 136 3.36 7.80 11.51
C ARG A 136 3.64 6.72 12.53
N PHE A 137 2.76 6.64 13.48
CA PHE A 137 2.73 5.61 14.49
C PHE A 137 1.46 4.77 14.32
N ASP A 138 1.62 3.45 14.23
CA ASP A 138 0.54 2.47 14.22
C ASP A 138 0.72 1.53 15.40
N GLU A 139 -0.31 1.34 16.23
CA GLU A 139 -0.29 0.37 17.32
C GLU A 139 -1.05 -0.90 16.91
N GLY A 140 -0.27 -1.94 16.61
CA GLY A 140 -0.79 -3.24 16.19
C GLY A 140 -1.18 -3.32 14.72
N MET A 141 -1.25 -4.55 14.22
CA MET A 141 -1.72 -4.78 12.86
C MET A 141 -3.23 -4.59 12.77
N LYS A 142 -3.69 -3.93 11.70
CA LYS A 142 -5.12 -3.84 11.35
C LYS A 142 -5.73 -5.19 10.97
N GLU A 143 -4.88 -6.18 10.72
CA GLU A 143 -5.25 -7.52 10.29
C GLU A 143 -4.97 -8.49 11.43
N LYS A 144 -6.00 -9.01 12.03
CA LYS A 144 -5.86 -10.01 13.08
C LYS A 144 -6.26 -11.38 12.58
N GLY A 145 -5.31 -12.33 12.70
CA GLY A 145 -5.56 -13.72 12.43
C GLY A 145 -6.48 -14.32 13.48
N ASN A 146 -7.75 -14.47 13.17
CA ASN A 146 -8.56 -15.48 13.82
C ASN A 146 -8.28 -16.79 13.10
N GLY A 147 -7.45 -17.64 13.69
CA GLY A 147 -7.01 -18.92 13.12
C GLY A 147 -8.12 -19.94 12.86
N ASP A 148 -9.40 -19.58 12.99
CA ASP A 148 -10.54 -20.45 12.82
C ASP A 148 -11.53 -19.91 11.79
N LYS A 149 -12.30 -20.85 11.24
CA LYS A 149 -13.35 -20.57 10.26
C LYS A 149 -14.25 -19.42 10.69
N PRO A 150 -14.68 -18.58 9.75
CA PRO A 150 -15.69 -17.56 10.00
C PRO A 150 -16.89 -18.16 10.73
N GLY A 151 -17.22 -17.61 11.88
CA GLY A 151 -18.34 -18.06 12.71
C GLY A 151 -18.00 -19.12 13.77
N THR A 152 -16.76 -19.58 13.91
CA THR A 152 -16.36 -20.52 14.98
C THR A 152 -15.54 -19.88 16.10
N ALA A 153 -15.07 -18.67 15.92
CA ALA A 153 -14.42 -17.87 16.98
C ALA A 153 -15.44 -17.18 17.92
N ASP A 154 -16.62 -17.73 18.09
CA ASP A 154 -17.51 -17.29 19.16
C ASP A 154 -16.91 -17.77 20.48
N ILE A 155 -16.38 -16.85 21.26
CA ILE A 155 -15.94 -17.03 22.64
C ILE A 155 -16.97 -17.85 23.46
N ASN A 156 -18.24 -17.79 23.07
CA ASN A 156 -19.36 -18.50 23.69
C ASN A 156 -19.71 -19.81 22.97
N ASP A 157 -18.98 -20.22 21.90
CA ASP A 157 -19.24 -21.49 21.24
C ASP A 157 -18.87 -22.64 22.21
N PRO A 158 -19.84 -23.47 22.63
CA PRO A 158 -19.58 -24.63 23.47
C PRO A 158 -18.66 -25.67 22.80
N ASN A 159 -18.42 -25.55 21.46
CA ASN A 159 -17.50 -26.40 20.72
C ASN A 159 -16.05 -25.87 20.72
N CYS A 160 -15.80 -24.69 21.24
CA CYS A 160 -14.46 -24.18 21.52
C CYS A 160 -13.61 -25.13 22.37
N ASN A 161 -14.26 -26.10 23.00
CA ASN A 161 -13.68 -27.10 23.91
C ASN A 161 -13.45 -28.50 23.30
N THR A 162 -13.61 -28.69 21.98
CA THR A 162 -13.50 -30.03 21.41
C THR A 162 -12.12 -30.33 20.84
N SER A 163 -11.57 -31.45 21.30
CA SER A 163 -10.27 -32.03 21.09
C SER A 163 -9.91 -32.43 19.63
N THR A 164 -10.63 -32.00 18.64
CA THR A 164 -10.26 -32.14 17.22
C THR A 164 -9.32 -31.06 16.72
N ALA A 165 -8.89 -30.24 17.61
CA ALA A 165 -8.09 -29.04 17.42
C ALA A 165 -6.57 -29.29 17.32
N PHE A 166 -6.10 -30.49 17.12
CA PHE A 166 -4.66 -30.74 17.06
C PHE A 166 -3.97 -30.15 15.83
N TYR A 167 -4.72 -29.66 14.84
CA TYR A 167 -4.19 -28.98 13.65
C TYR A 167 -4.70 -27.55 13.41
N TYR A 168 -5.77 -27.14 14.12
CA TYR A 168 -6.40 -25.83 13.94
C TYR A 168 -6.74 -25.15 15.27
N GLY A 169 -6.25 -25.68 16.36
CA GLY A 169 -6.81 -25.51 17.67
C GLY A 169 -6.29 -24.36 18.47
N SER A 170 -5.78 -23.36 17.88
CA SER A 170 -5.13 -22.41 18.76
C SER A 170 -6.03 -21.31 19.26
N SER A 171 -6.92 -20.77 18.45
CA SER A 171 -7.53 -19.51 18.84
C SER A 171 -8.43 -19.63 20.06
N CYS A 172 -9.35 -20.58 20.08
CA CYS A 172 -10.27 -20.71 21.21
C CYS A 172 -9.64 -21.33 22.45
N THR A 173 -8.88 -22.42 22.30
CA THR A 173 -8.23 -23.09 23.45
C THR A 173 -7.14 -22.21 24.04
N ARG A 174 -6.33 -21.57 23.19
CA ARG A 174 -5.30 -20.62 23.60
C ARG A 174 -5.94 -19.39 24.26
N LEU A 175 -6.94 -18.80 23.63
CA LEU A 175 -7.66 -17.66 24.17
C LEU A 175 -8.25 -17.97 25.55
N THR A 176 -8.87 -19.14 25.72
CA THR A 176 -9.43 -19.58 26.99
C THR A 176 -8.35 -19.81 28.03
N ALA A 177 -7.23 -20.44 27.65
CA ALA A 177 -6.10 -20.69 28.56
C ALA A 177 -5.45 -19.39 29.01
N LEU A 178 -5.17 -18.49 28.05
CA LEU A 178 -4.62 -17.17 28.30
C LEU A 178 -5.52 -16.31 29.16
N ALA A 179 -6.80 -16.26 28.85
CA ALA A 179 -7.77 -15.52 29.66
C ALA A 179 -7.82 -16.05 31.09
N ALA A 180 -7.79 -17.37 31.28
CA ALA A 180 -7.75 -17.98 32.61
C ALA A 180 -6.46 -17.66 33.37
N GLU A 181 -5.31 -17.72 32.71
CA GLU A 181 -3.99 -17.40 33.30
C GLU A 181 -3.92 -15.94 33.75
N TYR A 182 -4.39 -15.03 32.92
CA TYR A 182 -4.40 -13.60 33.25
C TYR A 182 -5.64 -13.15 34.01
N GLY A 183 -6.50 -14.10 34.42
CA GLY A 183 -7.70 -13.83 35.23
C GLY A 183 -8.76 -13.00 34.51
N ARG A 184 -8.92 -13.20 33.21
CA ARG A 184 -9.87 -12.48 32.33
C ARG A 184 -11.17 -13.29 32.21
N ASP A 185 -12.30 -12.60 32.16
CA ASP A 185 -13.61 -13.19 31.83
C ASP A 185 -13.91 -12.86 30.35
N LEU A 186 -13.89 -13.89 29.50
CA LEU A 186 -14.10 -13.72 28.06
C LEU A 186 -15.49 -13.17 27.69
N SER A 187 -16.46 -13.27 28.60
CA SER A 187 -17.80 -12.70 28.39
C SER A 187 -17.81 -11.16 28.38
N ASP A 188 -16.73 -10.53 28.88
CA ASP A 188 -16.60 -9.09 28.94
C ASP A 188 -16.12 -8.50 27.60
N TYR A 189 -15.69 -9.34 26.62
CA TYR A 189 -15.04 -8.92 25.40
C TYR A 189 -15.90 -9.18 24.15
N HIS A 190 -15.69 -8.37 23.12
CA HIS A 190 -16.43 -8.50 21.85
C HIS A 190 -15.83 -9.61 20.98
N PRO A 191 -16.61 -10.64 20.54
CA PRO A 191 -16.06 -11.82 19.87
C PRO A 191 -15.36 -11.56 18.52
N LEU A 192 -15.74 -10.48 17.80
CA LEU A 192 -15.15 -10.16 16.48
C LEU A 192 -13.95 -9.20 16.57
N PHE A 193 -13.84 -8.42 17.66
CA PHE A 193 -12.85 -7.35 17.79
C PHE A 193 -11.91 -7.53 18.98
N SER A 194 -11.87 -8.73 19.58
CA SER A 194 -10.95 -9.05 20.67
C SER A 194 -10.06 -10.23 20.30
N PHE A 195 -8.82 -10.17 20.72
CA PHE A 195 -7.80 -11.19 20.51
C PHE A 195 -6.88 -11.28 21.75
N ALA A 196 -5.97 -12.25 21.78
CA ALA A 196 -5.03 -12.44 22.86
C ALA A 196 -3.60 -12.53 22.31
N GLU A 197 -2.78 -11.53 22.62
CA GLU A 197 -1.35 -11.51 22.37
C GLU A 197 -0.62 -11.05 23.64
N VAL A 198 0.60 -11.53 23.83
CA VAL A 198 1.37 -11.25 25.06
C VAL A 198 1.95 -9.84 25.03
N THR A 199 2.21 -9.31 23.83
CA THR A 199 2.69 -7.95 23.61
C THR A 199 1.77 -7.23 22.61
N ASP A 200 1.72 -5.92 22.68
CA ASP A 200 1.10 -5.11 21.63
C ASP A 200 2.15 -4.84 20.53
N GLU A 201 1.74 -4.98 19.29
CA GLU A 201 2.59 -4.67 18.13
C GLU A 201 2.67 -3.17 17.93
N VAL A 202 3.81 -2.68 17.50
CA VAL A 202 4.02 -1.26 17.19
C VAL A 202 4.77 -1.11 15.87
N HIS A 203 4.42 -0.08 15.12
CA HIS A 203 5.08 0.26 13.86
C HIS A 203 5.20 1.78 13.78
N ASN A 204 6.43 2.27 13.79
CA ASN A 204 6.75 3.68 13.69
C ASN A 204 7.53 3.96 12.42
N VAL A 205 7.08 4.95 11.63
CA VAL A 205 7.71 5.37 10.39
C VAL A 205 7.89 6.88 10.40
N VAL A 206 9.14 7.32 10.37
CA VAL A 206 9.48 8.72 10.16
C VAL A 206 10.06 8.92 8.77
N MET A 207 9.49 9.84 8.02
CA MET A 207 9.93 10.14 6.66
C MET A 207 10.17 11.63 6.51
N SER A 208 11.35 12.02 6.10
CA SER A 208 11.67 13.38 5.69
C SER A 208 11.93 13.47 4.19
N THR A 209 11.40 14.50 3.53
CA THR A 209 11.57 14.68 2.08
C THR A 209 11.88 16.13 1.77
N LEU A 210 12.98 16.35 1.05
CA LEU A 210 13.33 17.63 0.45
C LEU A 210 13.18 17.51 -1.08
N ALA A 211 12.24 18.25 -1.67
CA ALA A 211 12.02 18.23 -3.10
C ALA A 211 12.13 19.63 -3.70
N SER A 212 12.72 19.74 -4.89
CA SER A 212 12.69 20.98 -5.65
C SER A 212 12.22 20.73 -7.07
N THR A 213 11.48 21.68 -7.62
CA THR A 213 11.09 21.69 -9.03
C THR A 213 11.31 23.09 -9.56
N THR A 214 12.12 23.23 -10.61
CA THR A 214 12.34 24.49 -11.32
C THR A 214 11.94 24.32 -12.75
N GLN A 215 11.04 25.17 -13.23
CA GLN A 215 10.60 25.23 -14.62
C GLN A 215 10.99 26.56 -15.24
N VAL A 216 11.55 26.48 -16.43
CA VAL A 216 11.95 27.64 -17.24
C VAL A 216 11.21 27.56 -18.57
N GLY A 217 10.44 28.60 -18.89
CA GLY A 217 9.74 28.75 -20.16
C GLY A 217 10.65 29.37 -21.23
N PHE A 218 10.53 28.91 -22.45
CA PHE A 218 11.25 29.39 -23.65
C PHE A 218 10.24 29.59 -24.79
N ASP A 219 10.64 30.28 -25.86
CA ASP A 219 9.77 30.45 -27.01
C ASP A 219 9.33 29.14 -27.67
N TRP A 220 10.14 28.11 -27.58
CA TRP A 220 9.87 26.79 -28.15
C TRP A 220 9.15 25.83 -27.18
N GLY A 221 9.07 26.12 -25.87
CA GLY A 221 8.54 25.23 -24.88
C GLY A 221 9.04 25.50 -23.48
N SER A 222 9.31 24.46 -22.72
CA SER A 222 9.81 24.57 -21.33
C SER A 222 10.85 23.50 -21.00
N ALA A 223 11.73 23.82 -20.07
CA ALA A 223 12.60 22.88 -19.37
C ALA A 223 12.20 22.80 -17.89
N SER A 224 12.11 21.61 -17.35
CA SER A 224 11.83 21.37 -15.93
C SER A 224 12.89 20.47 -15.33
N LEU A 225 13.47 20.88 -14.20
CA LEU A 225 14.36 20.07 -13.39
C LEU A 225 13.65 19.79 -12.06
N THR A 226 13.48 18.51 -11.74
CA THR A 226 12.97 18.05 -10.45
C THR A 226 14.06 17.25 -9.75
N THR A 227 14.30 17.55 -8.46
CA THR A 227 15.16 16.77 -7.59
C THR A 227 14.42 16.45 -6.30
N MET A 228 14.63 15.28 -5.76
CA MET A 228 14.10 14.85 -4.48
C MET A 228 15.16 14.07 -3.72
N TYR A 229 15.27 14.37 -2.43
CA TYR A 229 15.97 13.56 -1.44
C TYR A 229 14.96 13.17 -0.36
N ARG A 230 14.92 11.90 -0.02
CA ARG A 230 14.05 11.36 1.03
C ARG A 230 14.88 10.49 1.96
N ASP A 231 14.67 10.69 3.23
CA ASP A 231 15.15 9.89 4.33
C ASP A 231 13.96 9.17 4.96
N TYR A 232 14.09 7.89 5.20
CA TYR A 232 13.04 7.00 5.68
C TYR A 232 13.59 6.14 6.79
N ASP A 233 13.00 6.28 7.99
CA ASP A 233 13.31 5.51 9.17
C ASP A 233 12.09 4.70 9.59
N GLU A 234 12.27 3.41 9.84
CA GLU A 234 11.23 2.49 10.28
C GLU A 234 11.70 1.68 11.47
N ASP A 235 10.94 1.73 12.56
CA ASP A 235 11.04 0.84 13.70
C ASP A 235 9.74 0.09 13.90
N SER A 236 9.81 -1.24 13.90
CA SER A 236 8.63 -2.06 14.15
C SER A 236 8.94 -3.20 15.13
N GLU A 237 7.95 -3.53 15.94
CA GLU A 237 7.92 -4.70 16.80
C GLU A 237 6.64 -5.47 16.51
N THR A 238 6.79 -6.72 16.06
CA THR A 238 5.68 -7.60 15.72
C THR A 238 5.72 -8.83 16.62
N GLU A 239 4.59 -9.29 17.09
CA GLU A 239 4.52 -10.50 17.91
C GLU A 239 4.65 -11.77 17.04
N TRP A 240 5.77 -12.49 17.21
CA TRP A 240 6.07 -13.72 16.44
C TRP A 240 5.73 -15.00 17.20
N SER A 241 5.28 -14.93 18.47
CA SER A 241 4.80 -16.07 19.26
C SER A 241 3.53 -16.72 18.69
N ARG A 242 3.20 -16.33 17.48
CA ARG A 242 2.20 -16.95 16.59
C ARG A 242 2.42 -18.46 16.41
N ILE A 243 3.55 -18.98 16.86
CA ILE A 243 3.79 -20.41 17.05
C ILE A 243 3.01 -20.81 18.29
N ASP A 244 2.01 -21.66 18.08
CA ASP A 244 1.13 -22.19 19.11
C ASP A 244 1.90 -23.14 20.04
N THR A 245 2.50 -22.53 21.04
CA THR A 245 3.08 -23.26 22.17
C THR A 245 2.16 -23.04 23.37
N ASP A 246 1.95 -24.05 24.17
CA ASP A 246 1.20 -23.92 25.43
C ASP A 246 1.88 -22.98 26.43
N ASP A 247 3.11 -22.54 26.12
CA ASP A 247 3.92 -21.62 26.91
C ASP A 247 3.91 -20.20 26.31
N LEU A 248 3.54 -19.25 27.12
CA LEU A 248 3.25 -17.86 26.84
C LEU A 248 4.51 -16.98 26.88
N TYR A 249 5.47 -17.23 26.01
CA TYR A 249 6.62 -16.35 25.92
C TYR A 249 6.44 -15.37 24.76
N PRO A 250 6.63 -14.06 24.97
CA PRO A 250 6.68 -13.10 23.90
C PRO A 250 7.84 -13.44 22.94
N ALA A 251 7.58 -13.40 21.66
CA ALA A 251 8.59 -13.57 20.63
C ALA A 251 8.55 -12.36 19.69
N PRO A 252 9.01 -11.18 20.14
CA PRO A 252 9.01 -9.99 19.32
C PRO A 252 9.95 -10.16 18.13
N LEU A 253 9.47 -9.80 16.95
CA LEU A 253 10.27 -9.52 15.77
C LEU A 253 10.50 -8.01 15.74
N ILE A 254 11.74 -7.60 15.99
CA ILE A 254 12.12 -6.20 15.92
C ILE A 254 12.76 -5.95 14.55
N VAL A 255 12.25 -4.97 13.84
CA VAL A 255 12.79 -4.53 12.55
C VAL A 255 13.12 -3.06 12.66
N THR A 256 14.37 -2.72 12.38
CA THR A 256 14.82 -1.33 12.16
C THR A 256 15.32 -1.24 10.74
N SER A 257 14.80 -0.32 9.96
CA SER A 257 15.16 -0.12 8.56
C SER A 257 15.27 1.36 8.23
N ASP A 258 16.46 1.76 7.81
CA ASP A 258 16.75 3.11 7.38
C ASP A 258 17.11 3.11 5.91
N SER A 259 16.58 4.08 5.15
CA SER A 259 16.93 4.19 3.74
C SER A 259 16.88 5.61 3.23
N GLU A 260 17.80 5.93 2.33
CA GLU A 260 17.87 7.19 1.60
C GLU A 260 17.44 6.97 0.15
N THR A 261 16.65 7.90 -0.39
CA THR A 261 16.24 7.86 -1.80
C THR A 261 16.51 9.19 -2.46
N GLU A 262 17.15 9.15 -3.63
CA GLU A 262 17.39 10.30 -4.48
C GLU A 262 16.69 10.14 -5.82
N ILE A 263 16.07 11.22 -6.32
CA ILE A 263 15.50 11.28 -7.67
C ILE A 263 15.96 12.56 -8.33
N THR A 264 16.39 12.45 -9.60
CA THR A 264 16.65 13.59 -10.47
C THR A 264 15.96 13.38 -11.81
N GLU A 265 15.13 14.32 -12.23
CA GLU A 265 14.47 14.30 -13.53
C GLU A 265 14.69 15.63 -14.27
N LEU A 266 15.21 15.55 -15.49
CA LEU A 266 15.24 16.67 -16.44
C LEU A 266 14.23 16.40 -17.55
N ARG A 267 13.26 17.31 -17.74
CA ARG A 267 12.22 17.19 -18.76
C ARG A 267 12.22 18.44 -19.66
N LEU A 268 12.14 18.22 -20.95
CA LEU A 268 11.93 19.25 -21.96
C LEU A 268 10.61 18.97 -22.66
N SER A 269 9.79 20.01 -22.84
CA SER A 269 8.48 19.90 -23.51
C SER A 269 8.28 21.05 -24.48
N SER A 270 7.70 20.78 -25.65
CA SER A 270 7.35 21.80 -26.61
C SER A 270 6.15 22.64 -26.17
N ASN A 271 5.95 23.79 -26.76
CA ASN A 271 4.68 24.49 -26.69
C ASN A 271 3.57 23.69 -27.40
N PRO A 272 2.29 23.88 -27.01
CA PRO A 272 1.15 23.32 -27.72
C PRO A 272 1.14 23.70 -29.19
N GLY A 273 0.85 22.71 -30.07
CA GLY A 273 0.83 22.92 -31.54
C GLY A 273 0.41 21.67 -32.30
N MET A 274 0.63 21.70 -33.61
CA MET A 274 0.36 20.53 -34.45
C MET A 274 1.25 19.34 -34.07
N ILE A 275 2.50 19.60 -33.69
CA ILE A 275 3.41 18.59 -33.15
C ILE A 275 3.78 19.05 -31.75
N GLU A 276 3.46 18.19 -30.76
CA GLU A 276 3.86 18.35 -29.39
C GLU A 276 4.84 17.23 -29.03
N TRP A 277 5.83 17.54 -28.24
CA TRP A 277 6.78 16.53 -27.77
C TRP A 277 7.25 16.81 -26.35
N THR A 278 7.57 15.72 -25.67
CA THR A 278 8.24 15.72 -24.38
C THR A 278 9.38 14.72 -24.43
N VAL A 279 10.54 15.08 -23.88
CA VAL A 279 11.67 14.18 -23.66
C VAL A 279 12.19 14.37 -22.24
N GLY A 280 12.66 13.31 -21.62
CA GLY A 280 13.18 13.35 -20.26
C GLY A 280 14.32 12.38 -20.01
N LEU A 281 15.14 12.76 -19.03
CA LEU A 281 16.14 11.92 -18.39
C LEU A 281 15.76 11.74 -16.94
N TYR A 282 15.84 10.51 -16.46
CA TYR A 282 15.44 10.12 -15.12
C TYR A 282 16.57 9.32 -14.47
N ASP A 283 16.87 9.64 -13.22
CA ASP A 283 17.83 8.97 -12.37
C ASP A 283 17.22 8.79 -10.98
N PHE A 284 17.15 7.55 -10.55
CA PHE A 284 16.64 7.13 -9.24
C PHE A 284 17.67 6.27 -8.56
N GLU A 285 17.94 6.54 -7.31
CA GLU A 285 18.80 5.74 -6.43
C GLU A 285 18.15 5.62 -5.06
N SER A 286 18.12 4.40 -4.53
CA SER A 286 17.67 4.12 -3.16
C SER A 286 18.67 3.19 -2.49
N ASN A 287 19.17 3.61 -1.33
CA ASN A 287 20.17 2.90 -0.55
C ASN A 287 19.62 2.65 0.86
N ALA A 288 19.66 1.40 1.33
CA ALA A 288 19.41 1.12 2.73
C ALA A 288 20.68 1.39 3.56
N ASP A 289 20.51 1.92 4.77
CA ASP A 289 21.62 2.11 5.70
C ASP A 289 22.27 0.75 6.02
N PRO A 290 23.61 0.68 5.94
CA PRO A 290 24.35 -0.54 6.28
C PRO A 290 24.26 -0.94 7.76
N ASN A 291 23.57 -0.17 8.59
CA ASN A 291 23.34 -0.49 9.98
C ASN A 291 21.89 -0.92 10.28
N SER A 292 21.05 -1.07 9.27
CA SER A 292 19.70 -1.61 9.47
C SER A 292 19.78 -3.07 9.93
N ILE A 293 19.32 -3.30 11.14
CA ILE A 293 19.37 -4.61 11.80
C ILE A 293 17.96 -5.16 11.84
N VAL A 294 17.75 -6.30 11.19
CA VAL A 294 16.58 -7.12 11.46
C VAL A 294 16.96 -8.10 12.57
N GLU A 295 16.69 -7.76 13.81
CA GLU A 295 16.85 -8.67 14.94
C GLU A 295 15.53 -9.37 15.24
N ASN A 296 15.45 -10.63 14.89
CA ASN A 296 14.41 -11.52 15.40
C ASN A 296 14.89 -12.11 16.72
N GLN A 297 14.49 -11.55 17.83
CA GLN A 297 14.66 -12.20 19.13
C GLN A 297 13.41 -13.06 19.41
N ALA A 298 13.32 -14.21 18.77
CA ALA A 298 12.32 -15.19 19.15
C ALA A 298 12.79 -15.90 20.43
N LEU A 299 12.14 -15.65 21.54
CA LEU A 299 12.26 -16.43 22.75
C LEU A 299 11.45 -17.72 22.58
N LEU A 300 12.05 -18.75 22.03
CA LEU A 300 11.37 -20.04 21.83
C LEU A 300 11.53 -20.90 23.09
N SER A 301 10.44 -21.39 23.63
CA SER A 301 10.43 -22.36 24.74
C SER A 301 11.02 -23.71 24.30
N ALA A 302 11.32 -24.59 25.26
CA ALA A 302 11.76 -25.96 24.98
C ALA A 302 10.73 -26.75 24.11
N ASP A 303 9.44 -26.46 24.28
CA ASP A 303 8.36 -27.11 23.52
C ASP A 303 8.29 -26.59 22.06
N ALA A 304 8.58 -25.30 21.85
CA ALA A 304 8.76 -24.77 20.50
C ALA A 304 9.96 -25.41 19.78
N TRP A 305 10.98 -25.77 20.52
CA TRP A 305 12.10 -26.51 19.99
C TRP A 305 11.74 -27.91 19.49
N ASP A 306 10.96 -28.67 20.26
CA ASP A 306 10.44 -29.97 19.86
C ASP A 306 9.58 -29.85 18.58
N TYR A 307 8.85 -28.76 18.44
CA TYR A 307 8.08 -28.44 17.23
C TYR A 307 8.98 -28.16 16.03
N ILE A 308 10.02 -27.35 16.18
CA ILE A 308 10.99 -27.08 15.11
C ILE A 308 11.71 -28.36 14.68
N GLN A 309 12.08 -29.22 15.63
CA GLN A 309 12.67 -30.54 15.31
C GLN A 309 11.70 -31.43 14.51
N PHE A 310 10.41 -31.36 14.80
CA PHE A 310 9.38 -32.09 14.05
C PHE A 310 9.21 -31.57 12.62
N MET A 311 9.36 -30.27 12.41
CA MET A 311 9.19 -29.58 11.13
C MET A 311 10.34 -29.83 10.16
N VAL A 312 11.52 -30.16 10.64
CA VAL A 312 12.69 -30.42 9.79
C VAL A 312 12.74 -31.88 9.35
N PRO A 313 12.49 -32.20 8.06
CA PRO A 313 12.60 -33.60 7.57
C PRO A 313 13.99 -34.20 7.84
N GLY A 314 14.06 -35.23 8.67
CA GLY A 314 15.30 -35.91 9.02
C GLY A 314 15.82 -35.66 10.42
N GLY A 315 15.10 -34.85 11.21
CA GLY A 315 15.48 -34.53 12.59
C GLY A 315 16.68 -33.56 12.60
N TYR A 316 16.41 -32.32 12.88
CA TYR A 316 17.47 -31.31 13.10
C TYR A 316 18.17 -31.64 14.44
N ASP A 317 19.43 -31.97 14.44
CA ASP A 317 20.22 -32.15 15.67
C ASP A 317 20.60 -30.76 16.21
N GLY A 318 19.62 -30.05 16.79
CA GLY A 318 19.80 -28.72 17.31
C GLY A 318 20.79 -28.61 18.47
N ALA A 319 21.07 -29.72 19.13
CA ALA A 319 22.13 -29.77 20.13
C ALA A 319 23.53 -29.52 19.53
N ALA A 320 23.70 -29.72 18.23
CA ALA A 320 24.98 -29.46 17.54
C ALA A 320 25.10 -27.94 17.16
N TYR A 321 24.00 -27.20 17.06
CA TYR A 321 23.98 -25.81 16.61
C TYR A 321 23.59 -24.81 17.72
N CYS A 322 23.18 -25.32 18.88
CA CYS A 322 22.69 -24.51 19.97
C CYS A 322 23.71 -23.54 20.61
N PRO A 323 24.97 -23.91 20.89
CA PRO A 323 25.96 -22.92 21.33
C PRO A 323 26.57 -22.18 20.12
N PRO A 324 26.56 -20.85 20.02
CA PRO A 324 26.35 -19.87 21.11
C PRO A 324 24.94 -19.24 21.19
N TYR A 325 23.99 -19.69 20.39
CA TYR A 325 22.66 -19.04 20.20
C TYR A 325 21.57 -19.60 21.12
N CYS A 326 21.85 -20.65 21.87
CA CYS A 326 21.01 -21.06 22.98
C CYS A 326 21.58 -20.47 24.27
N GLY A 327 20.74 -19.84 25.06
CA GLY A 327 21.10 -19.44 26.41
C GLY A 327 21.66 -20.62 27.22
N ASP A 328 22.34 -20.35 28.29
CA ASP A 328 22.75 -21.36 29.25
C ASP A 328 21.51 -22.09 29.83
N ASP A 329 21.70 -23.24 30.50
CA ASP A 329 20.61 -24.10 31.06
C ASP A 329 19.53 -23.38 31.89
N ALA A 330 19.70 -22.09 32.12
CA ALA A 330 18.75 -21.25 32.88
C ALA A 330 17.84 -20.37 32.02
N SER A 331 18.05 -20.31 30.71
CA SER A 331 17.28 -19.44 29.79
C SER A 331 17.31 -20.00 28.36
N PRO A 332 16.38 -20.90 28.01
CA PRO A 332 16.35 -21.53 26.68
C PRO A 332 15.76 -20.55 25.66
N TYR A 333 16.58 -19.61 25.20
CA TYR A 333 16.21 -18.67 24.15
C TYR A 333 16.85 -19.08 22.84
N PHE A 334 16.07 -19.12 21.79
CA PHE A 334 16.56 -19.29 20.41
C PHE A 334 16.62 -17.94 19.75
N TYR A 335 17.71 -17.70 19.07
CA TYR A 335 18.01 -16.44 18.42
C TYR A 335 18.04 -16.63 16.90
N TYR A 336 17.38 -15.73 16.18
CA TYR A 336 17.41 -15.63 14.74
C TYR A 336 17.46 -14.18 14.35
N GLY A 337 18.23 -13.81 13.35
CA GLY A 337 18.28 -12.44 12.85
C GLY A 337 19.02 -12.30 11.55
N SER A 338 18.95 -11.11 10.98
CA SER A 338 19.74 -10.73 9.82
C SER A 338 20.35 -9.33 10.04
N TYR A 339 21.52 -9.14 9.45
CA TYR A 339 22.19 -7.86 9.43
C TYR A 339 22.51 -7.50 7.99
N THR A 340 22.00 -6.35 7.53
CA THR A 340 22.21 -5.86 6.17
C THR A 340 23.43 -4.94 6.13
N TYR A 341 24.42 -5.27 5.31
CA TYR A 341 25.61 -4.42 5.09
C TYR A 341 25.37 -3.37 4.04
N TYR A 342 24.61 -3.68 3.02
CA TYR A 342 24.07 -2.75 2.03
C TYR A 342 22.90 -3.37 1.28
N SER A 343 21.99 -2.51 0.85
CA SER A 343 20.99 -2.81 -0.18
C SER A 343 20.82 -1.56 -1.02
N TYR A 344 20.81 -1.70 -2.33
CA TYR A 344 20.59 -0.58 -3.24
C TYR A 344 19.69 -0.97 -4.40
N SER A 345 18.99 0.03 -4.93
CA SER A 345 18.23 -0.06 -6.18
C SER A 345 18.40 1.24 -6.95
N GLU A 346 18.77 1.13 -8.23
CA GLU A 346 18.98 2.25 -9.15
C GLU A 346 18.13 2.05 -10.40
N GLU A 347 17.56 3.13 -10.94
CA GLU A 347 16.95 3.15 -12.25
C GLU A 347 17.45 4.38 -13.03
N LYS A 348 18.03 4.16 -14.20
CA LYS A 348 18.38 5.21 -15.17
C LYS A 348 17.55 5.06 -16.40
N ALA A 349 16.86 6.12 -16.81
CA ALA A 349 16.00 6.04 -17.97
C ALA A 349 16.06 7.29 -18.85
N MET A 350 15.87 7.06 -20.14
CA MET A 350 15.54 8.09 -21.11
C MET A 350 14.16 7.80 -21.68
N TYR A 351 13.30 8.82 -21.71
CA TYR A 351 11.95 8.66 -22.24
C TYR A 351 11.54 9.84 -23.13
N GLY A 352 10.56 9.59 -23.96
CA GLY A 352 9.98 10.66 -24.76
C GLY A 352 8.64 10.27 -25.35
N GLU A 353 7.87 11.29 -25.69
CA GLU A 353 6.56 11.16 -26.32
C GLU A 353 6.42 12.26 -27.39
N VAL A 354 5.85 11.90 -28.54
CA VAL A 354 5.50 12.83 -29.61
C VAL A 354 4.03 12.67 -29.93
N ALA A 355 3.29 13.78 -29.92
CA ALA A 355 1.90 13.85 -30.33
C ALA A 355 1.72 14.65 -31.60
N LEU A 356 0.92 14.13 -32.51
CA LEU A 356 0.49 14.77 -33.75
C LEU A 356 -0.99 15.13 -33.65
N ASN A 357 -1.30 16.43 -33.61
CA ASN A 357 -2.64 16.98 -33.54
C ASN A 357 -3.14 17.36 -34.94
N LEU A 358 -4.14 16.67 -35.47
CA LEU A 358 -4.71 16.85 -36.81
C LEU A 358 -6.22 17.11 -36.66
N ASP A 359 -6.63 18.38 -36.57
CA ASP A 359 -8.03 18.79 -36.44
C ASP A 359 -8.80 17.88 -35.43
N LYS A 360 -9.45 16.83 -35.93
CA LYS A 360 -10.26 15.86 -35.14
C LYS A 360 -9.49 14.62 -34.69
N LEU A 361 -8.23 14.49 -35.06
CA LEU A 361 -7.43 13.30 -34.74
C LEU A 361 -6.18 13.70 -33.96
N LYS A 362 -5.88 12.92 -32.92
CA LYS A 362 -4.61 13.02 -32.20
C LYS A 362 -3.95 11.66 -32.14
N PHE A 363 -2.69 11.57 -32.55
CA PHE A 363 -1.87 10.38 -32.43
C PHE A 363 -0.69 10.68 -31.53
N THR A 364 -0.43 9.80 -30.58
CA THR A 364 0.71 9.94 -29.67
C THR A 364 1.53 8.65 -29.69
N ALA A 365 2.84 8.79 -29.80
CA ALA A 365 3.79 7.69 -29.68
C ALA A 365 4.83 8.04 -28.63
N GLY A 366 5.04 7.14 -27.68
CA GLY A 366 5.99 7.28 -26.58
C GLY A 366 6.90 6.07 -26.47
N LEU A 367 8.05 6.30 -25.85
CA LEU A 367 9.05 5.26 -25.57
C LEU A 367 9.79 5.60 -24.29
N ARG A 368 10.08 4.59 -23.47
CA ARG A 368 11.04 4.64 -22.35
C ARG A 368 12.04 3.54 -22.53
N ASP A 369 13.30 3.89 -22.51
CA ASP A 369 14.45 2.98 -22.43
C ASP A 369 15.06 3.13 -21.05
N TYR A 370 15.25 2.01 -20.32
CA TYR A 370 15.70 2.03 -18.96
C TYR A 370 16.70 0.92 -18.65
N GLU A 371 17.52 1.18 -17.67
CA GLU A 371 18.40 0.21 -17.01
C GLU A 371 18.14 0.28 -15.49
N ILE A 372 17.90 -0.89 -14.89
CA ILE A 372 17.75 -1.08 -13.45
C ILE A 372 18.92 -1.91 -12.96
N SER A 373 19.53 -1.50 -11.85
CA SER A 373 20.52 -2.26 -11.12
C SER A 373 20.12 -2.35 -9.67
N ASP A 374 20.32 -3.51 -9.09
CA ASP A 374 20.04 -3.75 -7.68
C ASP A 374 21.10 -4.69 -7.08
N GLY A 375 21.25 -4.60 -5.78
CA GLY A 375 22.11 -5.52 -5.06
C GLY A 375 21.94 -5.41 -3.56
N TYR A 376 22.26 -6.48 -2.87
CA TYR A 376 22.29 -6.51 -1.42
C TYR A 376 23.41 -7.41 -0.92
N LYS A 377 23.80 -7.15 0.35
CA LYS A 377 24.67 -8.00 1.12
C LYS A 377 24.18 -8.07 2.54
N SER A 378 23.91 -9.28 3.02
CA SER A 378 23.44 -9.53 4.38
C SER A 378 24.12 -10.73 5.01
N SER A 379 24.27 -10.71 6.33
CA SER A 379 24.52 -11.91 7.12
C SER A 379 23.23 -12.34 7.80
N GLU A 380 22.86 -13.57 7.63
CA GLU A 380 21.79 -14.19 8.39
C GLU A 380 22.40 -15.12 9.44
N PHE A 381 21.86 -15.09 10.66
CA PHE A 381 22.42 -15.81 11.78
C PHE A 381 21.33 -16.45 12.65
N GLY A 382 21.74 -17.36 13.53
CA GLY A 382 20.86 -18.05 14.45
C GLY A 382 20.64 -19.50 14.11
N ILE A 383 19.62 -20.10 14.75
CA ILE A 383 19.39 -21.56 14.74
C ILE A 383 19.14 -22.17 13.37
N PHE A 384 18.76 -21.38 12.37
CA PHE A 384 18.39 -21.88 11.04
C PHE A 384 19.56 -21.90 10.04
N TYR A 385 20.69 -21.31 10.39
CA TYR A 385 21.80 -21.12 9.47
C TYR A 385 23.09 -21.77 9.96
N SER A 386 23.96 -22.11 9.00
CA SER A 386 25.30 -22.63 9.27
C SER A 386 26.26 -22.08 8.22
N GLY A 387 27.40 -21.56 8.63
CA GLY A 387 28.41 -21.04 7.71
C GLY A 387 29.26 -19.91 8.32
N ASN A 388 29.81 -19.08 7.46
CA ASN A 388 30.59 -17.92 7.84
C ASN A 388 29.81 -16.64 7.48
N GLY A 389 29.75 -15.68 8.37
CA GLY A 389 29.21 -14.36 8.10
C GLY A 389 29.96 -13.62 6.98
N CYS A 390 29.38 -12.55 6.46
CA CYS A 390 29.97 -11.75 5.40
C CYS A 390 31.28 -11.05 5.76
N ASP A 391 31.59 -10.96 7.04
CA ASP A 391 32.86 -10.40 7.56
C ASP A 391 34.03 -11.42 7.55
N GLY A 392 33.75 -12.66 7.15
CA GLY A 392 34.74 -13.75 7.12
C GLY A 392 35.06 -14.33 8.51
N THR A 393 34.37 -13.89 9.55
CA THR A 393 34.48 -14.53 10.87
C THR A 393 33.68 -15.84 10.83
N ALA A 394 34.34 -16.94 11.18
CA ALA A 394 33.68 -18.23 11.32
C ALA A 394 32.88 -18.23 12.61
N THR A 395 31.68 -17.67 12.57
CA THR A 395 30.71 -17.77 13.64
C THR A 395 29.76 -18.90 13.24
N GLU A 396 29.74 -19.98 13.99
CA GLU A 396 28.76 -21.07 13.76
C GLU A 396 27.34 -20.46 13.68
N GLY A 397 26.56 -20.90 12.72
CA GLY A 397 25.18 -20.41 12.54
C GLY A 397 25.05 -19.11 11.75
N THR A 398 26.03 -18.70 10.96
CA THR A 398 25.92 -17.51 10.09
C THR A 398 26.01 -17.90 8.62
N THR A 399 25.25 -17.22 7.77
CA THR A 399 25.33 -17.37 6.31
C THR A 399 25.41 -16.00 5.67
N CYS A 400 26.37 -15.82 4.76
CA CYS A 400 26.49 -14.61 3.97
C CYS A 400 25.69 -14.71 2.69
N ASN A 401 24.85 -13.74 2.45
CA ASN A 401 24.14 -13.53 1.20
C ASN A 401 24.68 -12.28 0.52
N GLU A 402 25.13 -12.42 -0.72
CA GLU A 402 25.57 -11.29 -1.54
C GLU A 402 25.16 -11.56 -2.97
N GLU A 403 24.30 -10.72 -3.50
CA GLU A 403 23.78 -10.78 -4.86
C GLU A 403 23.67 -9.40 -5.45
N SER A 404 23.89 -9.29 -6.75
CA SER A 404 23.67 -8.06 -7.51
C SER A 404 23.36 -8.39 -8.96
N GLY A 405 22.69 -7.51 -9.64
CA GLY A 405 22.41 -7.67 -11.04
C GLY A 405 21.85 -6.41 -11.69
N SER A 406 21.68 -6.48 -13.00
CA SER A 406 21.06 -5.43 -13.77
C SER A 406 20.17 -6.01 -14.86
N GLU A 407 19.16 -5.25 -15.24
CA GLU A 407 18.30 -5.53 -16.38
C GLU A 407 18.00 -4.23 -17.14
N SER A 408 17.75 -4.36 -18.44
CA SER A 408 17.36 -3.22 -19.28
C SER A 408 16.28 -3.64 -20.26
N ASP A 409 15.35 -2.73 -20.52
CA ASP A 409 14.30 -2.98 -21.50
C ASP A 409 13.73 -1.65 -22.03
N THR A 410 12.84 -1.75 -23.03
CA THR A 410 12.22 -0.62 -23.70
C THR A 410 10.70 -0.76 -23.68
N ARG A 411 9.98 0.28 -23.20
CA ARG A 411 8.52 0.29 -23.07
C ARG A 411 7.86 1.28 -24.02
N PRO A 412 7.13 0.80 -25.03
CA PRO A 412 6.40 1.65 -25.95
C PRO A 412 5.02 2.06 -25.39
N LYS A 413 4.50 3.18 -25.92
CA LYS A 413 3.12 3.62 -25.75
C LYS A 413 2.61 4.19 -27.06
N LEU A 414 1.39 3.81 -27.44
CA LEU A 414 0.69 4.36 -28.60
C LEU A 414 -0.72 4.79 -28.19
N THR A 415 -1.12 5.96 -28.62
CA THR A 415 -2.50 6.45 -28.39
C THR A 415 -3.04 7.04 -29.68
N ALA A 416 -4.29 6.74 -29.98
CA ALA A 416 -5.04 7.37 -31.05
C ALA A 416 -6.35 7.91 -30.48
N SER A 417 -6.69 9.16 -30.78
CA SER A 417 -7.95 9.77 -30.35
C SER A 417 -8.66 10.40 -31.55
N TYR A 418 -9.99 10.22 -31.60
CA TYR A 418 -10.86 10.87 -32.58
C TYR A 418 -11.89 11.74 -31.85
N MET A 419 -11.86 13.03 -32.12
CA MET A 419 -12.69 14.07 -31.52
C MET A 419 -13.60 14.69 -32.58
N PRO A 420 -14.76 14.11 -32.89
CA PRO A 420 -15.70 14.64 -33.90
C PRO A 420 -16.17 16.06 -33.59
N ASN A 421 -16.26 16.40 -32.31
CA ASN A 421 -16.56 17.71 -31.74
C ASN A 421 -15.89 17.84 -30.36
N GLU A 422 -16.08 18.97 -29.67
CA GLU A 422 -15.48 19.28 -28.37
C GLU A 422 -16.02 18.43 -27.22
N ASP A 423 -17.19 17.80 -27.43
CA ASP A 423 -17.94 17.08 -26.39
C ASP A 423 -17.79 15.54 -26.49
N LEU A 424 -17.20 15.04 -27.56
CA LEU A 424 -17.10 13.60 -27.80
C LEU A 424 -15.69 13.19 -28.23
N THR A 425 -15.12 12.24 -27.49
CA THR A 425 -13.81 11.65 -27.80
C THR A 425 -13.90 10.15 -27.81
N PHE A 426 -13.44 9.53 -28.86
CA PHE A 426 -13.14 8.09 -28.91
C PHE A 426 -11.64 7.93 -28.83
N PHE A 427 -11.15 6.95 -28.09
CA PHE A 427 -9.71 6.71 -27.99
C PHE A 427 -9.37 5.22 -27.98
N ALA A 428 -8.14 4.95 -28.38
CA ALA A 428 -7.49 3.65 -28.24
C ALA A 428 -6.09 3.87 -27.68
N VAL A 429 -5.66 3.03 -26.74
CA VAL A 429 -4.36 3.08 -26.09
C VAL A 429 -3.74 1.69 -26.14
N SER A 430 -2.44 1.64 -26.45
CA SER A 430 -1.59 0.48 -26.17
C SER A 430 -0.43 1.01 -25.31
N SER A 431 -0.22 0.44 -24.15
CA SER A 431 0.81 0.85 -23.19
C SER A 431 1.38 -0.35 -22.46
N ALA A 432 2.56 -0.19 -21.89
CA ALA A 432 3.22 -1.24 -21.13
C ALA A 432 3.69 -0.71 -19.77
N GLY A 433 3.59 -1.57 -18.76
CA GLY A 433 4.15 -1.38 -17.43
C GLY A 433 5.09 -2.51 -17.05
N TYR A 434 5.86 -2.32 -16.01
CA TYR A 434 6.78 -3.32 -15.47
C TYR A 434 6.99 -3.10 -13.98
N ARG A 435 7.31 -4.19 -13.30
CA ARG A 435 7.77 -4.18 -11.92
C ARG A 435 9.19 -4.74 -11.91
N PRO A 436 10.17 -4.05 -11.29
CA PRO A 436 11.57 -4.49 -11.27
C PRO A 436 11.74 -5.91 -10.73
N GLY A 437 12.73 -6.61 -11.21
CA GLY A 437 13.23 -7.84 -10.59
C GLY A 437 13.88 -7.55 -9.24
N GLY A 438 14.44 -8.58 -8.63
CA GLY A 438 15.10 -8.47 -7.34
C GLY A 438 15.86 -9.73 -6.98
N ASN A 439 16.25 -9.81 -5.71
CA ASN A 439 17.08 -10.88 -5.19
C ASN A 439 16.37 -11.61 -4.04
N ASN A 440 16.67 -12.90 -3.89
CA ASN A 440 16.21 -13.73 -2.77
C ASN A 440 17.36 -14.03 -1.83
N SER A 441 17.09 -13.95 -0.53
CA SER A 441 17.99 -14.50 0.49
C SER A 441 18.18 -16.01 0.33
N ALA A 442 19.30 -16.54 0.77
CA ALA A 442 19.54 -17.98 0.69
C ALA A 442 18.53 -18.75 1.51
N LEU A 443 18.04 -19.85 0.95
CA LEU A 443 17.23 -20.78 1.73
C LEU A 443 18.10 -21.46 2.79
N PRO A 444 17.58 -21.65 4.02
CA PRO A 444 18.25 -22.44 5.03
C PRO A 444 18.55 -23.86 4.55
N PRO A 445 19.64 -24.48 5.05
CA PRO A 445 20.05 -25.83 4.62
C PRO A 445 18.99 -26.92 4.78
N PHE A 446 18.10 -26.78 5.75
CA PHE A 446 17.03 -27.74 5.98
C PHE A 446 15.93 -27.73 4.90
N CYS A 447 15.84 -26.68 4.08
CA CYS A 447 14.96 -26.62 2.93
C CYS A 447 15.43 -27.50 1.75
N ALA A 448 16.66 -28.02 1.77
CA ALA A 448 17.25 -28.76 0.65
C ALA A 448 16.51 -30.05 0.24
N GLY A 449 15.61 -30.59 1.03
CA GLY A 449 14.78 -31.74 0.72
C GLY A 449 13.38 -31.41 0.20
N ASP A 450 13.02 -30.15 0.18
CA ASP A 450 11.70 -29.69 -0.24
C ASP A 450 11.60 -29.60 -1.77
N PRO A 451 10.60 -30.25 -2.41
CA PRO A 451 10.43 -30.20 -3.85
C PRO A 451 10.25 -28.77 -4.42
N GLU A 452 9.59 -27.89 -3.68
CA GLU A 452 9.36 -26.50 -4.11
C GLU A 452 10.62 -25.66 -3.99
N ALA A 453 11.49 -25.96 -3.02
CA ALA A 453 12.80 -25.32 -2.90
C ALA A 453 13.72 -25.57 -4.12
N ASN A 454 13.43 -26.59 -4.95
CA ASN A 454 14.17 -26.81 -6.20
C ASN A 454 13.91 -25.71 -7.25
N ASN A 455 12.85 -24.94 -7.11
CA ASN A 455 12.54 -23.78 -7.97
C ASN A 455 13.26 -22.50 -7.51
N PHE A 456 13.99 -22.56 -6.41
CA PHE A 456 14.70 -21.42 -5.87
C PHE A 456 15.71 -20.84 -6.85
N GLN A 457 15.60 -19.53 -7.05
CA GLN A 457 16.57 -18.76 -7.81
C GLN A 457 17.04 -17.59 -6.93
N ARG A 458 18.35 -17.33 -6.94
CA ARG A 458 18.91 -16.19 -6.22
C ARG A 458 18.35 -14.85 -6.72
N ARG A 459 18.03 -14.79 -8.01
CA ARG A 459 17.52 -13.61 -8.66
C ARG A 459 16.28 -13.94 -9.48
N TYR A 460 15.30 -13.06 -9.41
CA TYR A 460 14.12 -13.03 -10.27
C TYR A 460 14.13 -11.75 -11.12
N THR A 461 13.49 -11.76 -12.28
CA THR A 461 13.49 -10.68 -13.26
C THR A 461 12.22 -9.86 -13.22
N SER A 462 12.21 -8.73 -13.93
CA SER A 462 11.01 -7.92 -14.13
C SER A 462 9.86 -8.72 -14.71
N ASP A 463 8.66 -8.49 -14.20
CA ASP A 463 7.41 -8.87 -14.85
C ASP A 463 6.87 -7.74 -15.75
N LYS A 464 5.92 -8.08 -16.64
CA LYS A 464 5.47 -7.19 -17.71
C LYS A 464 3.96 -7.22 -17.85
N ALA A 465 3.35 -6.03 -17.89
CA ALA A 465 1.93 -5.87 -18.19
C ALA A 465 1.77 -5.07 -19.48
N GLU A 466 1.18 -5.70 -20.50
CA GLU A 466 0.83 -5.07 -21.76
C GLU A 466 -0.67 -4.77 -21.79
N ASN A 467 -1.03 -3.52 -22.00
CA ASN A 467 -2.40 -3.04 -21.93
C ASN A 467 -2.90 -2.55 -23.28
N THR A 468 -4.14 -2.89 -23.57
CA THR A 468 -4.90 -2.39 -24.71
C THR A 468 -6.25 -1.86 -24.23
N GLU A 469 -6.56 -0.61 -24.56
CA GLU A 469 -7.81 0.05 -24.18
C GLU A 469 -8.54 0.63 -25.39
N PHE A 470 -9.86 0.62 -25.29
CA PHE A 470 -10.77 1.35 -26.20
C PHE A 470 -11.81 2.07 -25.35
N GLY A 471 -11.98 3.36 -25.58
CA GLY A 471 -12.92 4.09 -24.76
C GLY A 471 -13.60 5.26 -25.47
N VAL A 472 -14.63 5.75 -24.81
CA VAL A 472 -15.40 6.92 -25.19
C VAL A 472 -15.53 7.87 -24.00
N LYS A 473 -15.37 9.16 -24.26
CA LYS A 473 -15.67 10.25 -23.33
C LYS A 473 -16.68 11.17 -23.98
N ALA A 474 -17.77 11.44 -23.27
CA ALA A 474 -18.83 12.32 -23.75
C ALA A 474 -19.19 13.32 -22.66
N ARG A 475 -19.42 14.58 -23.05
CA ARG A 475 -19.84 15.67 -22.18
C ARG A 475 -21.11 16.30 -22.76
N GLY A 476 -22.07 16.57 -21.90
CA GLY A 476 -23.25 17.38 -22.23
C GLY A 476 -23.40 18.52 -21.23
N ASP A 477 -24.44 19.34 -21.39
CA ASP A 477 -24.70 20.47 -20.49
C ASP A 477 -24.94 20.03 -19.04
N SER A 478 -25.47 18.82 -18.83
CA SER A 478 -25.86 18.30 -17.52
C SER A 478 -25.25 16.94 -17.19
N PHE A 479 -24.32 16.44 -18.00
CA PHE A 479 -23.69 15.14 -17.74
C PHE A 479 -22.26 15.05 -18.26
N ASN A 480 -21.44 14.20 -17.62
CA ASN A 480 -20.21 13.64 -18.16
C ASN A 480 -20.33 12.12 -18.13
N PHE A 481 -19.80 11.46 -19.15
CA PHE A 481 -19.82 10.01 -19.29
C PHE A 481 -18.48 9.53 -19.84
N ASN A 482 -17.90 8.52 -19.21
CA ASN A 482 -16.73 7.81 -19.69
C ASN A 482 -17.00 6.32 -19.61
N ALA A 483 -16.59 5.60 -20.66
CA ALA A 483 -16.58 4.15 -20.64
C ALA A 483 -15.31 3.65 -21.34
N THR A 484 -14.64 2.68 -20.75
CA THR A 484 -13.41 2.08 -21.27
C THR A 484 -13.49 0.56 -21.16
N TYR A 485 -13.28 -0.12 -22.27
CA TYR A 485 -12.94 -1.53 -22.29
C TYR A 485 -11.43 -1.66 -22.26
N PHE A 486 -10.89 -2.51 -21.40
CA PHE A 486 -9.46 -2.77 -21.27
C PHE A 486 -9.14 -4.26 -21.28
N MET A 487 -7.92 -4.58 -21.68
CA MET A 487 -7.33 -5.90 -21.65
C MET A 487 -5.84 -5.76 -21.31
N ILE A 488 -5.42 -6.44 -20.26
CA ILE A 488 -4.03 -6.44 -19.77
C ILE A 488 -3.53 -7.88 -19.80
N ASP A 489 -2.48 -8.11 -20.60
CA ASP A 489 -1.71 -9.36 -20.60
C ASP A 489 -0.52 -9.20 -19.65
N TRP A 490 -0.44 -10.03 -18.62
CA TRP A 490 0.61 -10.00 -17.60
C TRP A 490 1.48 -11.25 -17.71
N THR A 491 2.76 -11.06 -17.96
CA THR A 491 3.74 -12.13 -18.22
C THR A 491 4.91 -12.08 -17.25
N ASP A 492 5.60 -13.22 -17.09
CA ASP A 492 6.72 -13.37 -16.18
C ASP A 492 6.39 -12.98 -14.72
N ILE A 493 5.16 -13.23 -14.29
CA ILE A 493 4.62 -12.77 -13.00
C ILE A 493 5.57 -13.16 -11.87
N GLN A 494 5.95 -12.18 -11.04
CA GLN A 494 6.70 -12.43 -9.81
C GLN A 494 5.77 -12.98 -8.75
N ILE A 495 5.97 -14.22 -8.37
CA ILE A 495 5.11 -14.95 -7.44
C ILE A 495 5.93 -15.40 -6.23
N GLY A 496 5.38 -15.22 -5.03
CA GLY A 496 5.93 -15.76 -3.79
C GLY A 496 5.70 -17.28 -3.70
N ILE A 497 6.76 -18.06 -3.61
CA ILE A 497 6.71 -19.48 -3.35
C ILE A 497 7.00 -19.72 -1.87
N ALA A 498 6.13 -20.47 -1.21
CA ALA A 498 6.26 -20.83 0.19
C ALA A 498 6.44 -22.36 0.34
N PRO A 499 7.69 -22.88 0.26
CA PRO A 499 7.98 -24.30 0.46
C PRO A 499 7.50 -24.81 1.82
N ALA A 500 7.33 -26.13 1.92
CA ALA A 500 6.93 -26.76 3.18
C ALA A 500 7.93 -26.54 4.34
N CYS A 501 9.17 -26.17 4.01
CA CYS A 501 10.17 -25.78 5.02
C CYS A 501 9.87 -24.41 5.66
N GLY A 502 8.88 -23.66 5.17
CA GLY A 502 8.43 -22.39 5.76
C GLY A 502 9.20 -21.14 5.32
N TRP A 503 10.20 -21.25 4.48
CA TRP A 503 10.98 -20.12 3.96
C TRP A 503 10.49 -19.71 2.57
N SER A 504 9.89 -18.55 2.45
CA SER A 504 9.37 -18.06 1.16
C SER A 504 10.45 -17.37 0.33
N PHE A 505 10.28 -17.44 -0.99
CA PHE A 505 11.10 -16.72 -1.96
C PHE A 505 10.26 -16.30 -3.16
N SER A 506 10.74 -15.32 -3.93
CA SER A 506 10.10 -14.89 -5.17
C SER A 506 10.71 -15.59 -6.39
N ALA A 507 9.86 -15.98 -7.33
CA ALA A 507 10.28 -16.51 -8.62
C ALA A 507 9.40 -15.96 -9.74
N ASN A 508 9.94 -15.90 -10.96
CA ASN A 508 9.12 -15.64 -12.14
C ASN A 508 8.46 -16.94 -12.60
N GLY A 509 7.18 -16.90 -12.85
CA GLY A 509 6.48 -18.06 -13.36
C GLY A 509 4.98 -17.87 -13.34
N GLY A 510 4.45 -17.45 -14.42
CA GLY A 510 3.01 -17.30 -14.56
C GLY A 510 2.67 -16.32 -15.65
N GLU A 511 1.49 -16.50 -16.18
CA GLU A 511 0.86 -15.58 -17.12
C GLU A 511 -0.61 -15.42 -16.75
N ALA A 512 -1.12 -14.21 -16.86
CA ALA A 512 -2.52 -13.90 -16.57
C ALA A 512 -3.07 -12.86 -17.55
N GLU A 513 -4.37 -12.90 -17.78
CA GLU A 513 -5.12 -11.90 -18.51
C GLU A 513 -6.13 -11.24 -17.58
N THR A 514 -6.16 -9.91 -17.58
CA THR A 514 -7.24 -9.14 -16.94
C THR A 514 -7.98 -8.35 -18.02
N LYS A 515 -9.30 -8.48 -18.09
CA LYS A 515 -10.12 -7.74 -19.05
C LYS A 515 -11.44 -7.32 -18.42
N GLY A 516 -11.94 -6.16 -18.85
CA GLY A 516 -13.15 -5.63 -18.27
C GLY A 516 -13.63 -4.33 -18.88
N VAL A 517 -14.66 -3.79 -18.23
CA VAL A 517 -15.24 -2.50 -18.57
C VAL A 517 -15.25 -1.62 -17.33
N GLU A 518 -14.75 -0.41 -17.47
CA GLU A 518 -14.89 0.65 -16.49
C GLU A 518 -15.86 1.70 -17.01
N ILE A 519 -16.77 2.13 -16.15
CA ILE A 519 -17.76 3.16 -16.47
C ILE A 519 -17.75 4.18 -15.34
N ASP A 520 -17.70 5.45 -15.70
CA ASP A 520 -17.98 6.54 -14.78
C ASP A 520 -18.87 7.59 -15.47
N PHE A 521 -19.84 8.10 -14.72
CA PHE A 521 -20.64 9.21 -15.17
C PHE A 521 -21.14 10.04 -14.01
N ASP A 522 -21.37 11.31 -14.26
CA ASP A 522 -22.08 12.25 -13.39
C ASP A 522 -23.17 12.96 -14.18
N VAL A 523 -24.28 13.22 -13.53
CA VAL A 523 -25.44 13.86 -14.14
C VAL A 523 -26.21 14.73 -13.14
N GLU A 524 -26.61 15.92 -13.58
CA GLU A 524 -27.60 16.74 -12.89
C GLU A 524 -29.01 16.26 -13.23
N LEU A 525 -29.68 15.62 -12.26
CA LEU A 525 -31.04 15.08 -12.41
C LEU A 525 -32.11 16.16 -12.33
N ALA A 526 -31.88 17.17 -11.51
CA ALA A 526 -32.72 18.36 -11.31
C ALA A 526 -31.85 19.47 -10.68
N GLU A 527 -32.37 20.69 -10.61
CA GLU A 527 -31.66 21.82 -9.99
C GLU A 527 -31.13 21.45 -8.58
N GLY A 528 -29.81 21.44 -8.45
CA GLY A 528 -29.09 21.07 -7.23
C GLY A 528 -29.06 19.58 -6.88
N LEU A 529 -29.69 18.70 -7.67
CA LEU A 529 -29.66 17.25 -7.44
C LEU A 529 -28.76 16.56 -8.46
N TYR A 530 -27.68 15.97 -7.98
CA TYR A 530 -26.67 15.29 -8.79
C TYR A 530 -26.62 13.81 -8.45
N MET A 531 -26.31 13.00 -9.45
CA MET A 531 -26.00 11.59 -9.30
C MET A 531 -24.67 11.30 -9.98
N ASP A 532 -23.82 10.57 -9.31
CA ASP A 532 -22.59 10.01 -9.88
C ASP A 532 -22.56 8.50 -9.75
N PHE A 533 -21.88 7.87 -10.67
CA PHE A 533 -21.63 6.43 -10.71
C PHE A 533 -20.19 6.21 -11.16
N ALA A 534 -19.48 5.33 -10.46
CA ALA A 534 -18.20 4.80 -10.90
C ALA A 534 -18.18 3.29 -10.63
N GLY A 535 -17.86 2.48 -11.65
CA GLY A 535 -17.85 1.04 -11.51
C GLY A 535 -16.83 0.37 -12.41
N SER A 536 -16.32 -0.77 -11.95
CA SER A 536 -15.44 -1.68 -12.69
C SER A 536 -16.04 -3.08 -12.66
N PHE A 537 -16.10 -3.70 -13.84
CA PHE A 537 -16.60 -5.05 -14.07
C PHE A 537 -15.53 -5.78 -14.88
N MET A 538 -14.86 -6.76 -14.27
CA MET A 538 -13.69 -7.39 -14.89
C MET A 538 -13.57 -8.87 -14.53
N THR A 539 -12.78 -9.59 -15.32
CA THR A 539 -12.24 -10.90 -14.98
C THR A 539 -10.70 -10.80 -14.97
N ALA A 540 -10.06 -11.52 -14.07
CA ALA A 540 -8.61 -11.65 -14.03
C ALA A 540 -8.28 -13.12 -13.81
N GLU A 541 -7.73 -13.78 -14.83
CA GLU A 541 -7.55 -15.23 -14.87
C GLU A 541 -6.13 -15.59 -15.29
N THR A 542 -5.63 -16.72 -14.79
CA THR A 542 -4.39 -17.32 -15.28
C THR A 542 -4.57 -17.84 -16.69
N THR A 543 -3.57 -17.67 -17.55
CA THR A 543 -3.61 -18.18 -18.94
C THR A 543 -2.87 -19.51 -19.11
N ILE A 544 -2.06 -19.89 -18.14
CA ILE A 544 -1.29 -21.14 -18.11
C ILE A 544 -1.46 -21.88 -16.78
N ASP A 545 -1.19 -23.19 -16.79
CA ASP A 545 -1.12 -23.97 -15.55
C ASP A 545 0.12 -23.57 -14.72
N MET A 546 -0.08 -23.35 -13.43
CA MET A 546 0.97 -23.06 -12.45
C MET A 546 0.92 -24.06 -11.29
N PRO A 547 1.40 -25.30 -11.47
CA PRO A 547 1.19 -26.37 -10.50
C PRO A 547 1.84 -26.11 -9.12
N SER A 548 2.95 -25.36 -9.08
CA SER A 548 3.61 -24.96 -7.82
C SER A 548 2.77 -24.01 -6.96
N PHE A 549 1.69 -23.45 -7.53
CA PHE A 549 0.75 -22.57 -6.83
C PHE A 549 -0.65 -23.18 -6.72
N GLY A 550 -0.80 -24.43 -7.15
CA GLY A 550 -2.09 -25.09 -7.20
C GLY A 550 -3.07 -24.44 -8.18
N ALA A 551 -2.58 -23.68 -9.17
CA ALA A 551 -3.38 -22.97 -10.14
C ALA A 551 -3.40 -23.68 -11.49
N SER A 552 -4.57 -23.67 -12.14
CA SER A 552 -4.78 -24.13 -13.51
C SER A 552 -5.14 -22.95 -14.41
N ALA A 553 -4.89 -23.10 -15.72
CA ALA A 553 -5.32 -22.10 -16.69
C ALA A 553 -6.84 -21.84 -16.58
N GLY A 554 -7.23 -20.58 -16.43
CA GLY A 554 -8.60 -20.14 -16.22
C GLY A 554 -8.99 -19.93 -14.75
N ASP A 555 -8.10 -20.17 -13.79
CA ASP A 555 -8.35 -19.82 -12.39
C ASP A 555 -8.26 -18.31 -12.18
N SER A 556 -9.18 -17.76 -11.41
CA SER A 556 -9.16 -16.34 -11.05
C SER A 556 -7.94 -15.99 -10.18
N LEU A 557 -7.37 -14.82 -10.43
CA LEU A 557 -6.25 -14.33 -9.61
C LEU A 557 -6.70 -14.04 -8.18
N PRO A 558 -5.91 -14.44 -7.17
CA PRO A 558 -6.22 -14.14 -5.77
C PRO A 558 -6.38 -12.64 -5.50
N GLY A 559 -7.30 -12.30 -4.61
CA GLY A 559 -7.61 -10.92 -4.23
C GLY A 559 -8.37 -10.10 -5.29
N THR A 560 -8.73 -10.68 -6.42
CA THR A 560 -9.48 -9.99 -7.47
C THR A 560 -10.96 -9.91 -7.11
N VAL A 561 -11.51 -8.68 -7.21
CA VAL A 561 -12.94 -8.39 -7.12
C VAL A 561 -13.47 -8.16 -8.53
N GLU A 562 -14.37 -9.03 -9.01
CA GLU A 562 -14.89 -8.94 -10.38
C GLU A 562 -15.86 -7.78 -10.58
N GLU A 563 -16.59 -7.38 -9.55
CA GLU A 563 -17.60 -6.32 -9.58
C GLU A 563 -17.40 -5.36 -8.41
N GLN A 564 -17.13 -4.09 -8.70
CA GLN A 564 -17.13 -3.04 -7.70
C GLN A 564 -17.70 -1.76 -8.26
N TYR A 565 -18.56 -1.08 -7.49
CA TYR A 565 -19.12 0.20 -7.94
C TYR A 565 -19.55 1.08 -6.77
N ASN A 566 -19.59 2.38 -7.05
CA ASN A 566 -20.14 3.42 -6.19
C ASN A 566 -21.26 4.16 -6.89
N ILE A 567 -22.35 4.45 -6.18
CA ILE A 567 -23.44 5.31 -6.61
C ILE A 567 -23.58 6.42 -5.60
N GLY A 568 -23.35 7.67 -6.00
CA GLY A 568 -23.48 8.86 -5.19
C GLY A 568 -24.74 9.68 -5.56
N PHE A 569 -25.43 10.20 -4.55
CA PHE A 569 -26.46 11.22 -4.72
C PHE A 569 -26.10 12.43 -3.87
N SER A 570 -25.99 13.59 -4.50
CA SER A 570 -25.69 14.84 -3.82
C SER A 570 -26.83 15.85 -4.07
N TYR A 571 -27.27 16.53 -3.01
CA TYR A 571 -28.30 17.55 -3.09
C TYR A 571 -27.83 18.84 -2.46
N ASP A 572 -27.66 19.87 -3.27
CA ASP A 572 -27.35 21.23 -2.88
C ASP A 572 -28.61 22.00 -2.60
N TYR A 573 -28.72 22.65 -1.43
CA TYR A 573 -29.90 23.37 -1.01
C TYR A 573 -29.55 24.51 -0.08
N ALA A 574 -30.56 25.33 0.26
CA ALA A 574 -30.41 26.37 1.25
C ALA A 574 -31.03 25.94 2.59
N ALA A 575 -30.19 25.78 3.62
CA ALA A 575 -30.64 25.62 5.01
C ALA A 575 -30.96 27.00 5.62
N GLY A 576 -32.16 27.47 5.43
CA GLY A 576 -32.53 28.86 5.69
C GLY A 576 -31.92 29.82 4.65
N SER A 577 -30.94 30.64 5.05
CA SER A 577 -30.20 31.54 4.15
C SER A 577 -28.77 31.02 3.85
N LYS A 578 -28.42 29.83 4.31
CA LYS A 578 -27.06 29.29 4.24
C LYS A 578 -26.97 28.19 3.20
N PRO A 579 -25.97 28.22 2.31
CA PRO A 579 -25.70 27.08 1.42
C PRO A 579 -25.43 25.81 2.24
N ALA A 580 -26.03 24.73 1.82
CA ALA A 580 -25.85 23.39 2.44
C ALA A 580 -25.92 22.29 1.39
N TYR A 581 -25.32 21.16 1.69
CA TYR A 581 -25.43 19.96 0.87
C TYR A 581 -25.68 18.72 1.73
N ALA A 582 -26.24 17.70 1.10
CA ALA A 582 -26.32 16.37 1.66
C ALA A 582 -25.91 15.37 0.57
N ARG A 583 -25.03 14.43 0.90
CA ARG A 583 -24.55 13.38 -0.01
C ARG A 583 -24.70 12.02 0.64
N LEU A 584 -25.29 11.08 -0.11
CA LEU A 584 -25.39 9.67 0.22
C LEU A 584 -24.61 8.87 -0.82
N ASP A 585 -23.65 8.07 -0.37
CA ASP A 585 -22.90 7.15 -1.20
C ASP A 585 -23.29 5.70 -0.86
N TYR A 586 -23.52 4.90 -1.89
CA TYR A 586 -23.67 3.46 -1.83
C TYR A 586 -22.49 2.81 -2.51
N LEU A 587 -21.73 1.99 -1.80
CA LEU A 587 -20.58 1.26 -2.28
C LEU A 587 -20.90 -0.24 -2.25
N TYR A 588 -20.57 -0.93 -3.34
CA TYR A 588 -20.66 -2.37 -3.46
C TYR A 588 -19.30 -2.95 -3.85
N TYR A 589 -18.90 -4.00 -3.17
CA TYR A 589 -17.73 -4.82 -3.49
C TYR A 589 -18.18 -6.27 -3.61
N GLY A 590 -17.81 -6.90 -4.73
CA GLY A 590 -18.05 -8.31 -4.97
C GLY A 590 -17.20 -9.22 -4.11
N GLU A 591 -17.43 -10.49 -4.19
CA GLU A 591 -16.62 -11.51 -3.52
C GLU A 591 -15.22 -11.60 -4.12
N SER A 592 -14.26 -12.07 -3.32
CA SER A 592 -12.91 -12.37 -3.75
C SER A 592 -12.37 -13.59 -3.03
N TYR A 593 -11.35 -14.24 -3.60
CA TYR A 593 -10.71 -15.41 -3.03
C TYR A 593 -9.26 -15.12 -2.70
N ALA A 594 -8.78 -15.59 -1.55
CA ALA A 594 -7.40 -15.37 -1.11
C ALA A 594 -6.38 -16.26 -1.85
N THR A 595 -6.82 -17.36 -2.45
CA THR A 595 -5.98 -18.35 -3.14
C THR A 595 -6.58 -18.78 -4.47
N PHE A 596 -5.75 -19.35 -5.36
CA PHE A 596 -6.19 -19.85 -6.68
C PHE A 596 -7.25 -20.96 -6.59
N GLY A 597 -7.20 -21.81 -5.58
CA GLY A 597 -8.13 -22.94 -5.47
C GLY A 597 -9.60 -22.57 -5.20
N GLN A 598 -9.91 -21.29 -5.01
CA GLN A 598 -11.26 -20.75 -4.81
C GLN A 598 -12.11 -21.54 -3.79
N SER A 599 -11.48 -21.98 -2.71
CA SER A 599 -12.18 -22.70 -1.66
C SER A 599 -13.08 -21.75 -0.84
N GLU A 600 -14.24 -22.20 -0.40
CA GLU A 600 -15.21 -21.40 0.37
C GLU A 600 -14.60 -20.82 1.67
N ASP A 601 -13.65 -21.53 2.27
CA ASP A 601 -12.95 -21.08 3.48
C ASP A 601 -11.93 -19.97 3.22
N GLN A 602 -11.60 -19.71 1.96
CA GLN A 602 -10.70 -18.66 1.48
C GLN A 602 -11.46 -17.49 0.81
N MET A 603 -12.78 -17.52 0.85
CA MET A 603 -13.62 -16.51 0.22
C MET A 603 -13.87 -15.34 1.18
N SER A 604 -13.64 -14.12 0.71
CA SER A 604 -14.16 -12.88 1.29
C SER A 604 -15.51 -12.59 0.65
N PRO A 605 -16.61 -12.55 1.42
CA PRO A 605 -17.94 -12.37 0.83
C PRO A 605 -18.14 -10.95 0.30
N ALA A 606 -19.04 -10.83 -0.67
CA ALA A 606 -19.47 -9.53 -1.15
C ALA A 606 -20.08 -8.68 -0.02
N TYR A 607 -19.84 -7.38 -0.07
CA TYR A 607 -20.41 -6.46 0.92
C TYR A 607 -20.85 -5.13 0.30
N GLU A 608 -21.71 -4.45 1.05
CA GLU A 608 -22.20 -3.12 0.73
C GLU A 608 -21.99 -2.16 1.89
N LYS A 609 -21.80 -0.89 1.58
CA LYS A 609 -21.59 0.15 2.56
C LYS A 609 -22.31 1.43 2.15
N PHE A 610 -22.97 2.10 3.10
CA PHE A 610 -23.59 3.42 2.90
C PHE A 610 -22.83 4.46 3.71
N ASN A 611 -22.48 5.58 3.07
CA ASN A 611 -21.87 6.72 3.73
C ASN A 611 -22.78 7.95 3.56
N LEU A 612 -22.92 8.76 4.62
CA LEU A 612 -23.68 10.00 4.60
C LEU A 612 -22.78 11.15 4.96
N ASN A 613 -22.74 12.17 4.11
CA ASN A 613 -22.06 13.44 4.35
C ASN A 613 -23.05 14.57 4.28
N TRP A 614 -22.99 15.46 5.24
CA TRP A 614 -23.78 16.67 5.29
C TRP A 614 -22.90 17.86 5.61
N GLY A 615 -23.11 18.99 4.93
CA GLY A 615 -22.35 20.20 5.18
C GLY A 615 -23.20 21.47 5.07
N VAL A 616 -22.79 22.49 5.81
CA VAL A 616 -23.41 23.81 5.79
C VAL A 616 -22.36 24.91 5.90
N GLU A 617 -22.48 25.95 5.08
CA GLU A 617 -21.70 27.18 5.20
C GLU A 617 -22.29 28.04 6.30
N LEU A 618 -21.61 28.19 7.44
CA LEU A 618 -22.06 28.99 8.56
C LEU A 618 -21.97 30.48 8.23
N ASN A 619 -20.95 30.87 7.50
CA ASN A 619 -20.69 32.19 6.91
C ASN A 619 -19.64 32.05 5.80
N GLU A 620 -19.21 33.15 5.17
CA GLU A 620 -18.26 33.19 4.05
C GLU A 620 -16.90 32.50 4.35
N ASN A 621 -16.55 32.37 5.63
CA ASN A 621 -15.26 31.85 6.07
C ASN A 621 -15.37 30.48 6.78
N SER A 622 -16.56 30.02 7.13
CA SER A 622 -16.70 28.86 8.04
C SER A 622 -17.68 27.85 7.51
N THR A 623 -17.27 26.58 7.55
CA THR A 623 -18.11 25.43 7.21
C THR A 623 -18.19 24.46 8.38
N LEU A 624 -19.32 23.77 8.50
CA LEU A 624 -19.54 22.67 9.42
C LEU A 624 -19.95 21.45 8.61
N GLN A 625 -19.29 20.31 8.83
CA GLN A 625 -19.54 19.06 8.11
C GLN A 625 -19.78 17.94 9.11
N LEU A 626 -20.79 17.11 8.86
CA LEU A 626 -21.08 15.86 9.55
C LEU A 626 -20.82 14.72 8.57
N SER A 627 -19.99 13.76 8.97
CA SER A 627 -19.74 12.54 8.20
C SER A 627 -20.17 11.33 9.02
N ILE A 628 -20.86 10.40 8.37
CA ILE A 628 -21.23 9.10 8.93
C ILE A 628 -20.76 8.04 7.94
N ASP A 629 -19.69 7.35 8.28
CA ASP A 629 -19.21 6.22 7.50
C ASP A 629 -19.88 4.94 7.98
N ASN A 630 -20.12 4.02 7.03
CA ASN A 630 -20.81 2.77 7.29
C ASN A 630 -22.12 2.97 8.07
N LEU A 631 -23.02 3.79 7.52
CA LEU A 631 -24.29 4.19 8.14
C LEU A 631 -25.11 3.01 8.67
N MET A 632 -25.08 1.87 7.95
CA MET A 632 -25.84 0.66 8.31
C MET A 632 -25.08 -0.23 9.31
N ASP A 633 -23.83 0.12 9.66
CA ASP A 633 -22.94 -0.64 10.55
C ASP A 633 -22.76 -2.09 10.06
N ASN A 634 -22.52 -2.23 8.76
CA ASN A 634 -22.24 -3.54 8.18
C ASN A 634 -20.91 -4.08 8.73
N ARG A 635 -20.86 -5.36 9.06
CA ARG A 635 -19.72 -6.03 9.70
C ARG A 635 -19.38 -7.29 8.92
N THR A 636 -18.95 -7.10 7.71
CA THR A 636 -18.53 -8.18 6.83
C THR A 636 -17.01 -8.24 6.79
N GLU A 637 -16.44 -9.41 6.54
CA GLU A 637 -15.04 -9.60 6.24
C GLU A 637 -14.74 -8.92 4.90
N ALA A 638 -13.90 -7.88 4.93
CA ALA A 638 -13.56 -7.13 3.72
C ALA A 638 -12.44 -7.81 2.93
N PHE A 639 -11.53 -8.47 3.64
CA PHE A 639 -10.37 -9.13 3.05
C PHE A 639 -10.00 -10.34 3.90
N LYS A 640 -9.61 -11.41 3.20
CA LYS A 640 -9.09 -12.63 3.79
C LYS A 640 -7.77 -12.95 3.13
N PHE A 641 -6.77 -13.17 3.92
CA PHE A 641 -5.47 -13.63 3.46
C PHE A 641 -5.17 -14.96 4.15
N SER A 642 -4.85 -15.96 3.37
CA SER A 642 -4.39 -17.25 3.91
C SER A 642 -2.91 -17.40 3.65
N ALA A 643 -2.14 -17.53 4.69
CA ALA A 643 -0.76 -17.97 4.61
C ALA A 643 -0.74 -19.50 4.76
N ASP A 644 -1.19 -20.22 3.72
CA ASP A 644 -1.04 -21.67 3.62
C ASP A 644 0.40 -22.00 3.27
N SER A 645 1.29 -21.93 4.25
CA SER A 645 2.61 -22.51 4.12
C SER A 645 2.56 -23.92 4.71
N PRO A 646 2.73 -24.98 3.90
CA PRO A 646 2.87 -26.33 4.42
C PRO A 646 4.02 -26.35 5.43
N GLY A 647 3.77 -26.69 6.65
CA GLY A 647 4.77 -26.67 7.71
C GLY A 647 4.66 -25.52 8.68
N TRP A 648 4.07 -24.41 8.28
CA TRP A 648 3.59 -23.39 9.20
C TRP A 648 2.06 -23.51 9.24
N ARG A 649 1.46 -23.34 10.41
CA ARG A 649 0.01 -23.47 10.53
C ARG A 649 -0.68 -22.47 9.60
N PRO A 650 -1.68 -22.90 8.82
CA PRO A 650 -2.42 -21.99 7.97
C PRO A 650 -3.05 -20.92 8.86
N ARG A 651 -2.80 -19.66 8.54
CA ARG A 651 -3.37 -18.51 9.23
C ARG A 651 -4.27 -17.76 8.29
N ASN A 652 -5.48 -17.59 8.69
CA ASN A 652 -6.39 -16.67 8.03
C ASN A 652 -6.27 -15.32 8.73
N TYR A 653 -5.72 -14.36 8.02
CA TYR A 653 -5.81 -12.96 8.42
C TYR A 653 -7.12 -12.42 7.90
N LEU A 654 -7.90 -11.85 8.79
CA LEU A 654 -9.22 -11.28 8.48
C LEU A 654 -9.16 -9.79 8.73
N GLN A 655 -9.52 -9.02 7.71
CA GLN A 655 -9.77 -7.60 7.85
C GLN A 655 -11.28 -7.36 7.78
N TRP A 656 -11.83 -6.77 8.80
CA TRP A 656 -13.25 -6.42 8.87
C TRP A 656 -13.47 -5.03 8.27
N ILE A 657 -14.64 -4.82 7.67
CA ILE A 657 -15.08 -3.48 7.32
C ILE A 657 -15.07 -2.63 8.59
N PRO A 658 -14.44 -1.43 8.56
CA PRO A 658 -14.49 -0.53 9.72
C PRO A 658 -15.93 -0.31 10.17
N PRO A 659 -16.22 -0.41 11.47
CA PRO A 659 -17.56 -0.20 11.99
C PRO A 659 -18.01 1.24 11.76
N ARG A 660 -19.31 1.50 11.99
CA ARG A 660 -19.84 2.85 11.82
C ARG A 660 -19.06 3.87 12.64
N SER A 661 -18.65 4.94 11.97
CA SER A 661 -18.08 6.14 12.59
C SER A 661 -18.94 7.36 12.32
N VAL A 662 -18.92 8.30 13.25
CA VAL A 662 -19.62 9.59 13.15
C VAL A 662 -18.63 10.67 13.53
N SER A 663 -18.41 11.64 12.66
CA SER A 663 -17.51 12.76 12.94
C SER A 663 -18.13 14.11 12.56
N LEU A 664 -17.71 15.13 13.27
CA LEU A 664 -18.07 16.52 13.03
C LEU A 664 -16.81 17.35 12.81
N ARG A 665 -16.72 18.00 11.64
CA ARG A 665 -15.60 18.84 11.25
C ARG A 665 -16.02 20.30 11.13
N TYR A 666 -15.29 21.16 11.80
CA TYR A 666 -15.36 22.61 11.60
C TYR A 666 -14.14 23.08 10.84
N THR A 667 -14.35 23.84 9.78
CA THR A 667 -13.28 24.45 8.97
C THR A 667 -13.48 25.97 8.92
N TYR A 668 -12.39 26.71 9.11
CA TYR A 668 -12.32 28.15 8.90
C TYR A 668 -11.26 28.47 7.85
N ARG A 669 -11.57 29.38 6.96
CA ARG A 669 -10.64 29.91 5.95
C ARG A 669 -10.82 31.43 5.83
N TYR A 670 -9.69 32.13 5.89
CA TYR A 670 -9.62 33.61 5.75
C TYR A 670 -9.39 33.98 4.29
#